data_7c9ca0e7934c1dac76012856e609227a
#
_entry.id   7c9ca0e7934c1dac76012856e609227a
#
_cell.length_a   1.000
_cell.length_b   1.000
_cell.length_c   1.000
_cell.angle_alpha   90.00
_cell.angle_beta   90.00
_cell.angle_gamma   90.00
#
_symmetry.space_group_name_H-M   'P 1'
#
loop_
_entity.id
_entity.type
_entity.pdbx_description
1 polymer ?
#
loop_
_entity_poly.entity_id
_entity_poly.type
_entity_poly.pdbx_seq_one_letter_code
_entity_poly.pdbx_strand_id
1 'polypeptide(L)'
;MTIVPARLRQASPRIRTLQIVLLVLAGIISYGALILPSLTGPATLSLQVGDVSPGDFQAPQDIEYISEVRTEDARLAAENAIASVYAPPDQSIARKQLERLRAALQYITLVREDVNAAPEQKAADIASLSDIALKPQTVEQVLGLSSARWDAIQQEALSVLEQVMRRTIRDTDLETARRSVPSLVSLALNEEQAAVVVELVSAFVTPNSVYSAELTESTRRSAREAVEPVIQTYKAGEIIVLRGQVIRPAQLEALQQLGLIEQSSPWQEYAGAGALVLLLAALTALYFSQRRLGFLFDARSLVIVVLVFLVFIAGARLIIPGRTVVPYAIPLPAVGLLIATLFGLEAGIILSILVSLLVPYALPNALDLMPFYLFSSMVGVLVLGAARRVWTFFRAGMAASLAGIVVLAAFKLPFEQMDGLAILQLTGAAALNGLASSSIALLLQYFLAQTLGLTTALQLIEISRPDFPLLQFFLRNAPGTYQHSLQVANLAEQAAELIGADALLTRVGALFHDVGKALNPSFFIENQAVESINPHNDIEPAESAAAIIAHVTDGVALARKHRLPRRIDDFILEHHGTMVTRYQHNQAVQAAGGDASKVDINDFRYPGPRPRSRETALLMLADGTEARARAERPQDEEAIRRMVLSTIEAAQKQGQFDDTNLTLRDLGIITDAFITILKGTHHPRIAYPKDTPAGEDVVTIPRKT
;
A
#
# COMPACT_ATOMS: atom_id res chain seq x y z
N MET A 1 -19.40 -2.46 -20.63
CA MET A 1 -17.96 -2.68 -20.95
C MET A 1 -17.86 -3.15 -22.39
N THR A 2 -17.55 -2.28 -23.32
CA THR A 2 -17.54 -2.57 -24.75
C THR A 2 -16.35 -3.44 -25.08
N ILE A 3 -16.59 -4.76 -25.21
CA ILE A 3 -15.62 -5.68 -25.81
C ILE A 3 -15.71 -5.46 -27.32
N VAL A 4 -14.84 -4.59 -27.85
CA VAL A 4 -14.64 -4.46 -29.29
C VAL A 4 -13.95 -5.74 -29.79
N PRO A 5 -14.35 -6.29 -30.97
CA PRO A 5 -13.85 -7.55 -31.47
C PRO A 5 -12.32 -7.62 -31.46
N ALA A 6 -11.78 -8.71 -30.97
CA ALA A 6 -10.37 -8.92 -30.72
C ALA A 6 -9.46 -8.82 -31.97
N ARG A 7 -10.01 -8.78 -33.17
CA ARG A 7 -9.25 -8.74 -34.43
C ARG A 7 -8.80 -7.36 -34.92
N LEU A 8 -9.27 -6.24 -34.33
CA LEU A 8 -9.04 -4.90 -34.91
C LEU A 8 -8.31 -3.88 -34.02
N ARG A 9 -7.85 -4.23 -32.81
CA ARG A 9 -7.07 -3.29 -32.00
C ARG A 9 -5.67 -3.80 -31.67
N GLN A 10 -4.81 -3.82 -32.64
CA GLN A 10 -3.38 -3.60 -32.35
C GLN A 10 -3.23 -2.11 -32.05
N ALA A 11 -2.72 -1.80 -30.85
CA ALA A 11 -2.40 -0.41 -30.53
C ALA A 11 -1.50 0.15 -31.65
N SER A 12 -1.88 1.30 -32.19
CA SER A 12 -1.01 1.96 -33.17
C SER A 12 0.36 2.19 -32.55
N PRO A 13 1.45 2.21 -33.29
CA PRO A 13 2.78 2.46 -32.74
C PRO A 13 2.82 3.71 -31.85
N ARG A 14 2.08 4.76 -32.20
CA ARG A 14 1.93 6.00 -31.41
C ARG A 14 1.30 5.77 -30.05
N ILE A 15 0.27 4.94 -29.95
CA ILE A 15 -0.38 4.64 -28.66
C ILE A 15 0.55 3.81 -27.79
N ARG A 16 1.28 2.83 -28.34
CA ARG A 16 2.29 2.07 -27.58
C ARG A 16 3.39 2.97 -27.03
N THR A 17 3.92 3.88 -27.86
CA THR A 17 4.90 4.85 -27.39
C THR A 17 4.33 5.71 -26.26
N LEU A 18 3.09 6.20 -26.39
CA LEU A 18 2.43 6.98 -25.35
C LEU A 18 2.26 6.18 -24.05
N GLN A 19 1.86 4.91 -24.12
CA GLN A 19 1.75 4.02 -22.95
C GLN A 19 3.08 3.91 -22.21
N ILE A 20 4.17 3.66 -22.93
CA ILE A 20 5.51 3.56 -22.34
C ILE A 20 5.94 4.90 -21.72
N VAL A 21 5.78 6.00 -22.45
CA VAL A 21 6.13 7.35 -21.95
C VAL A 21 5.36 7.69 -20.68
N LEU A 22 4.05 7.44 -20.65
CA LEU A 22 3.22 7.71 -19.49
C LEU A 22 3.57 6.81 -18.31
N LEU A 23 3.88 5.53 -18.54
CA LEU A 23 4.32 4.60 -17.48
C LEU A 23 5.65 5.06 -16.87
N VAL A 24 6.61 5.43 -17.72
CA VAL A 24 7.92 5.94 -17.27
C VAL A 24 7.75 7.25 -16.51
N LEU A 25 6.95 8.19 -17.04
CA LEU A 25 6.66 9.46 -16.37
C LEU A 25 5.97 9.25 -15.02
N ALA A 26 4.97 8.35 -14.97
CA ALA A 26 4.30 7.98 -13.73
C ALA A 26 5.30 7.38 -12.72
N GLY A 27 6.21 6.52 -13.17
CA GLY A 27 7.28 5.96 -12.34
C GLY A 27 8.21 7.05 -11.79
N ILE A 28 8.70 7.95 -12.64
CA ILE A 28 9.62 9.04 -12.23
C ILE A 28 8.93 9.96 -11.20
N ILE A 29 7.69 10.39 -11.47
CA ILE A 29 6.97 11.28 -10.56
C ILE A 29 6.62 10.56 -9.25
N SER A 30 6.22 9.29 -9.31
CA SER A 30 5.98 8.49 -8.11
C SER A 30 7.24 8.33 -7.29
N TYR A 31 8.38 8.03 -7.91
CA TYR A 31 9.68 7.98 -7.25
C TYR A 31 10.00 9.31 -6.58
N GLY A 32 9.88 10.43 -7.31
CA GLY A 32 10.06 11.77 -6.74
C GLY A 32 9.15 12.04 -5.55
N ALA A 33 7.87 11.65 -5.62
CA ALA A 33 6.92 11.79 -4.52
C ALA A 33 7.27 10.92 -3.30
N LEU A 34 7.86 9.74 -3.51
CA LEU A 34 8.31 8.87 -2.41
C LEU A 34 9.51 9.45 -1.65
N ILE A 35 10.47 10.03 -2.37
CA ILE A 35 11.68 10.61 -1.75
C ILE A 35 11.48 12.05 -1.28
N LEU A 36 10.40 12.74 -1.70
CA LEU A 36 10.14 14.13 -1.38
C LEU A 36 10.11 14.42 0.14
N PRO A 37 9.48 13.59 0.99
CA PRO A 37 9.51 13.82 2.44
C PRO A 37 10.91 13.77 3.04
N SER A 38 11.80 12.92 2.54
CA SER A 38 13.20 12.88 2.98
C SER A 38 14.03 14.07 2.47
N LEU A 39 13.57 14.74 1.39
CA LEU A 39 14.21 15.95 0.86
C LEU A 39 13.69 17.25 1.48
N THR A 40 12.39 17.30 1.84
CA THR A 40 11.69 18.52 2.29
C THR A 40 11.28 18.46 3.75
N GLY A 41 11.40 17.30 4.39
CA GLY A 41 11.25 17.17 5.84
C GLY A 41 12.12 18.23 6.53
N PRO A 42 11.80 18.69 7.76
CA PRO A 42 12.74 19.47 8.53
C PRO A 42 14.05 18.73 8.40
N ALA A 43 15.07 19.41 7.86
CA ALA A 43 16.37 18.80 7.58
C ALA A 43 16.69 17.94 8.81
N THR A 44 16.63 16.62 8.65
CA THR A 44 17.00 15.70 9.71
C THR A 44 18.45 16.05 9.93
N LEU A 45 18.67 16.83 10.97
CA LEU A 45 19.96 17.41 11.29
C LEU A 45 20.85 16.18 11.46
N SER A 46 21.80 16.01 10.56
CA SER A 46 22.85 15.02 10.73
C SER A 46 23.73 15.52 11.87
N LEU A 47 23.18 15.48 13.08
CA LEU A 47 23.90 15.84 14.29
C LEU A 47 24.86 14.71 14.65
N GLN A 48 26.09 15.07 14.94
CA GLN A 48 27.12 14.16 15.39
C GLN A 48 27.48 14.47 16.84
N VAL A 49 28.10 13.51 17.48
CA VAL A 49 28.68 13.74 18.81
C VAL A 49 29.72 14.88 18.73
N GLY A 50 29.54 15.89 19.55
CA GLY A 50 30.40 17.06 19.55
C GLY A 50 29.82 18.29 18.82
N ASP A 51 28.75 18.12 18.05
CA ASP A 51 28.06 19.24 17.42
C ASP A 51 27.31 20.08 18.46
N VAL A 52 27.09 21.35 18.12
CA VAL A 52 26.27 22.26 18.92
C VAL A 52 24.82 22.17 18.49
N SER A 53 23.93 21.89 19.43
CA SER A 53 22.49 21.79 19.13
C SER A 53 21.93 23.11 18.57
N PRO A 54 21.26 23.07 17.41
CA PRO A 54 20.68 24.27 16.78
C PRO A 54 19.33 24.68 17.39
N GLY A 55 18.72 23.81 18.21
CA GLY A 55 17.40 24.01 18.82
C GLY A 55 17.22 23.18 20.08
N ASP A 56 16.12 23.41 20.77
CA ASP A 56 15.69 22.57 21.90
C ASP A 56 15.02 21.32 21.35
N PHE A 57 15.55 20.14 21.73
CA PHE A 57 14.94 18.86 21.39
C PHE A 57 14.26 18.28 22.62
N GLN A 58 12.97 17.98 22.49
CA GLN A 58 12.15 17.38 23.53
C GLN A 58 11.64 16.02 23.06
N ALA A 59 11.42 15.09 23.99
CA ALA A 59 10.79 13.83 23.70
C ALA A 59 9.33 14.05 23.26
N PRO A 60 8.92 13.63 22.05
CA PRO A 60 7.55 13.82 21.56
C PRO A 60 6.55 12.90 22.25
N GLN A 61 7.03 11.82 22.85
CA GLN A 61 6.24 10.80 23.55
C GLN A 61 7.06 10.14 24.64
N ASP A 62 6.41 9.44 25.56
CA ASP A 62 7.08 8.57 26.52
C ASP A 62 7.85 7.48 25.78
N ILE A 63 9.12 7.30 26.12
CA ILE A 63 9.96 6.23 25.57
C ILE A 63 10.78 5.57 26.66
N GLU A 64 10.93 4.27 26.56
CA GLU A 64 11.82 3.45 27.37
C GLU A 64 12.63 2.55 26.44
N TYR A 65 13.95 2.60 26.55
CA TYR A 65 14.83 1.81 25.71
C TYR A 65 16.12 1.44 26.43
N ILE A 66 16.77 0.37 25.99
CA ILE A 66 18.10 -0.02 26.45
C ILE A 66 19.11 0.90 25.78
N SER A 67 19.81 1.73 26.57
CA SER A 67 20.88 2.60 26.08
C SER A 67 22.17 1.80 25.92
N GLU A 68 22.62 1.64 24.68
CA GLU A 68 23.91 1.00 24.37
C GLU A 68 25.07 1.83 24.89
N VAL A 69 25.00 3.16 24.75
CA VAL A 69 26.02 4.11 25.20
C VAL A 69 26.19 4.04 26.71
N ARG A 70 25.10 4.14 27.48
CA ARG A 70 25.16 4.08 28.93
C ARG A 70 25.53 2.69 29.46
N THR A 71 25.12 1.64 28.78
CA THR A 71 25.51 0.28 29.11
C THR A 71 27.03 0.09 28.93
N GLU A 72 27.59 0.63 27.84
CA GLU A 72 29.01 0.56 27.60
C GLU A 72 29.83 1.44 28.58
N ASP A 73 29.34 2.64 28.90
CA ASP A 73 29.93 3.48 29.95
C ASP A 73 29.95 2.75 31.30
N ALA A 74 28.87 2.09 31.67
CA ALA A 74 28.78 1.29 32.88
C ALA A 74 29.74 0.08 32.85
N ARG A 75 29.90 -0.57 31.73
CA ARG A 75 30.86 -1.67 31.52
C ARG A 75 32.31 -1.19 31.68
N LEU A 76 32.64 -0.07 31.04
CA LEU A 76 33.97 0.55 31.17
C LEU A 76 34.26 1.01 32.63
N ALA A 77 33.25 1.56 33.29
CA ALA A 77 33.37 1.93 34.70
C ALA A 77 33.61 0.71 35.60
N ALA A 78 32.88 -0.38 35.39
CA ALA A 78 33.04 -1.64 36.11
C ALA A 78 34.44 -2.26 35.86
N GLU A 79 34.91 -2.25 34.63
CA GLU A 79 36.24 -2.72 34.25
C GLU A 79 37.35 -1.89 34.93
N ASN A 80 37.23 -0.57 34.90
CA ASN A 80 38.21 0.35 35.48
C ASN A 80 38.21 0.36 37.02
N ALA A 81 37.12 -0.06 37.65
CA ALA A 81 37.03 -0.20 39.08
C ALA A 81 37.85 -1.39 39.64
N ILE A 82 38.22 -2.34 38.78
CA ILE A 82 39.00 -3.51 39.17
C ILE A 82 40.48 -3.10 39.36
N ALA A 83 40.95 -3.12 40.62
CA ALA A 83 42.34 -2.96 40.95
C ALA A 83 43.20 -4.12 40.44
N SER A 84 44.55 -3.91 40.43
CA SER A 84 45.48 -4.96 40.02
C SER A 84 45.36 -6.21 40.87
N VAL A 85 45.19 -7.36 40.25
CA VAL A 85 45.05 -8.66 40.90
C VAL A 85 46.40 -9.36 40.92
N TYR A 86 46.73 -9.88 42.09
CA TYR A 86 47.99 -10.59 42.31
C TYR A 86 47.71 -12.10 42.41
N ALA A 87 48.67 -12.90 41.91
CA ALA A 87 48.62 -14.34 42.02
C ALA A 87 48.66 -14.78 43.48
N PRO A 88 48.10 -15.92 43.86
CA PRO A 88 48.26 -16.52 45.20
C PRO A 88 49.74 -16.68 45.54
N PRO A 89 50.10 -16.65 46.86
CA PRO A 89 51.49 -16.78 47.30
C PRO A 89 52.09 -18.07 46.74
N ASP A 90 53.22 -17.93 46.03
CA ASP A 90 53.99 -19.08 45.52
C ASP A 90 54.81 -19.73 46.59
N GLN A 91 54.40 -20.92 47.01
CA GLN A 91 55.06 -21.73 48.01
C GLN A 91 56.49 -22.19 47.58
N SER A 92 56.78 -22.18 46.30
CA SER A 92 58.09 -22.54 45.76
C SER A 92 59.12 -21.50 46.15
N ILE A 93 58.75 -20.20 46.17
CA ILE A 93 59.61 -19.07 46.63
C ILE A 93 59.89 -19.23 48.10
N ALA A 94 58.90 -19.51 48.92
CA ALA A 94 59.10 -19.70 50.38
C ALA A 94 60.05 -20.87 50.64
N ARG A 95 59.91 -22.00 49.98
CA ARG A 95 60.83 -23.16 50.08
C ARG A 95 62.23 -22.80 49.65
N LYS A 96 62.39 -22.11 48.55
CA LYS A 96 63.73 -21.70 48.07
C LYS A 96 64.43 -20.75 49.05
N GLN A 97 63.67 -19.84 49.64
CA GLN A 97 64.27 -18.92 50.65
C GLN A 97 64.64 -19.66 51.95
N LEU A 98 63.83 -20.60 52.42
CA LEU A 98 64.11 -21.49 53.51
C LEU A 98 65.38 -22.36 53.30
N GLU A 99 65.54 -22.92 52.10
CA GLU A 99 66.71 -23.68 51.66
C GLU A 99 67.99 -22.81 51.67
N ARG A 100 67.86 -21.56 51.14
CA ARG A 100 69.00 -20.59 51.15
C ARG A 100 69.36 -20.21 52.54
N LEU A 101 68.42 -19.89 53.45
CA LEU A 101 68.64 -19.64 54.83
C LEU A 101 69.30 -20.83 55.50
N ARG A 102 68.79 -22.06 55.28
CA ARG A 102 69.39 -23.28 55.84
C ARG A 102 70.84 -23.47 55.39
N ALA A 103 71.14 -23.25 54.12
CA ALA A 103 72.51 -23.34 53.59
C ALA A 103 73.43 -22.29 54.22
N ALA A 104 72.94 -21.04 54.37
CA ALA A 104 73.65 -20.00 55.01
C ALA A 104 73.97 -20.32 56.51
N LEU A 105 72.95 -20.82 57.25
CA LEU A 105 73.12 -21.24 58.65
C LEU A 105 74.10 -22.40 58.78
N GLN A 106 74.05 -23.39 57.87
CA GLN A 106 75.03 -24.47 57.87
C GLN A 106 76.44 -24.00 57.57
N TYR A 107 76.62 -23.05 56.64
CA TYR A 107 77.90 -22.47 56.37
C TYR A 107 78.45 -21.72 57.58
N ILE A 108 77.66 -20.89 58.24
CA ILE A 108 78.02 -20.18 59.48
C ILE A 108 78.43 -21.20 60.57
N THR A 109 77.72 -22.32 60.72
CA THR A 109 78.01 -23.38 61.65
C THR A 109 79.42 -23.98 61.39
N LEU A 110 79.67 -24.34 60.10
CA LEU A 110 80.98 -24.87 59.72
C LEU A 110 82.13 -23.89 60.01
N VAL A 111 81.96 -22.61 59.71
CA VAL A 111 82.98 -21.56 60.02
C VAL A 111 83.15 -21.43 61.50
N ARG A 112 82.14 -21.50 62.34
CA ARG A 112 82.21 -21.46 63.78
C ARG A 112 82.98 -22.65 64.35
N GLU A 113 82.81 -23.84 63.84
CA GLU A 113 83.40 -25.08 64.33
C GLU A 113 84.81 -25.34 63.83
N ASP A 114 85.32 -24.57 62.89
CA ASP A 114 86.67 -24.70 62.41
C ASP A 114 87.67 -24.37 63.48
N VAL A 115 88.32 -25.34 64.01
CA VAL A 115 89.28 -25.20 65.09
C VAL A 115 90.62 -24.54 64.63
N ASN A 116 90.87 -24.57 63.30
CA ASN A 116 92.14 -24.07 62.78
C ASN A 116 92.08 -22.60 62.30
N ALA A 117 90.91 -22.00 62.21
CA ALA A 117 90.72 -20.64 61.70
C ALA A 117 90.82 -19.63 62.84
N ALA A 118 91.58 -18.52 62.65
CA ALA A 118 91.66 -17.38 63.57
C ALA A 118 90.29 -16.64 63.65
N PRO A 119 89.98 -15.98 64.80
CA PRO A 119 88.67 -15.30 64.92
C PRO A 119 88.42 -14.24 63.85
N GLU A 120 89.42 -13.52 63.42
CA GLU A 120 89.40 -12.49 62.39
C GLU A 120 89.05 -13.16 61.02
N GLN A 121 89.60 -14.34 60.77
CA GLN A 121 89.34 -15.12 59.53
C GLN A 121 87.91 -15.63 59.57
N LYS A 122 87.38 -16.17 60.63
CA LYS A 122 85.98 -16.59 60.79
C LYS A 122 85.03 -15.45 60.55
N ALA A 123 85.36 -14.27 61.09
CA ALA A 123 84.50 -13.09 60.82
C ALA A 123 84.47 -12.66 59.35
N ALA A 124 85.68 -12.73 58.72
CA ALA A 124 85.77 -12.43 57.26
C ALA A 124 85.00 -13.48 56.40
N ASP A 125 85.09 -14.74 56.77
CA ASP A 125 84.38 -15.84 56.05
C ASP A 125 82.88 -15.70 56.20
N ILE A 126 82.32 -15.38 57.37
CA ILE A 126 80.90 -15.10 57.58
C ILE A 126 80.49 -13.85 56.80
N ALA A 127 81.30 -12.79 56.84
CA ALA A 127 81.04 -11.56 56.10
C ALA A 127 81.11 -11.75 54.57
N SER A 128 81.74 -12.78 54.06
CA SER A 128 81.83 -13.11 52.65
C SER A 128 80.56 -13.79 52.10
N LEU A 129 79.58 -14.13 52.93
CA LEU A 129 78.31 -14.68 52.50
C LEU A 129 77.55 -13.67 51.62
N SER A 130 77.38 -14.05 50.33
CA SER A 130 76.75 -13.20 49.36
C SER A 130 75.25 -13.02 49.61
N ASP A 131 74.65 -13.97 50.32
CA ASP A 131 73.22 -14.00 50.58
C ASP A 131 72.73 -13.20 51.75
N ILE A 132 73.70 -12.87 52.68
CA ILE A 132 73.44 -12.12 53.93
C ILE A 132 74.54 -11.12 54.17
N ALA A 133 74.19 -9.88 54.36
CA ALA A 133 75.13 -8.87 54.86
C ALA A 133 74.91 -8.65 56.37
N LEU A 134 75.55 -9.46 57.21
CA LEU A 134 75.47 -9.28 58.67
C LEU A 134 76.29 -8.09 59.13
N LYS A 135 75.77 -7.38 60.10
CA LYS A 135 76.54 -6.28 60.76
C LYS A 135 77.75 -6.86 61.48
N PRO A 136 78.86 -6.15 61.52
CA PRO A 136 80.11 -6.61 62.24
C PRO A 136 79.83 -7.07 63.68
N GLN A 137 78.94 -6.35 64.39
CA GLN A 137 78.56 -6.68 65.78
C GLN A 137 77.81 -8.01 65.85
N THR A 138 76.89 -8.29 64.86
CA THR A 138 76.16 -9.52 64.80
C THR A 138 77.04 -10.72 64.46
N VAL A 139 78.03 -10.56 63.61
CA VAL A 139 79.06 -11.56 63.33
C VAL A 139 79.87 -11.93 64.59
N GLU A 140 80.30 -10.93 65.38
CA GLU A 140 80.98 -11.17 66.62
C GLU A 140 80.13 -11.88 67.64
N GLN A 141 78.86 -11.46 67.82
CA GLN A 141 77.90 -12.13 68.65
C GLN A 141 77.70 -13.61 68.27
N VAL A 142 77.47 -13.89 66.89
CA VAL A 142 77.34 -15.25 66.41
C VAL A 142 78.53 -16.14 66.69
N LEU A 143 79.75 -15.61 66.57
CA LEU A 143 80.99 -16.32 66.93
C LEU A 143 81.13 -16.61 68.41
N GLY A 144 80.64 -15.75 69.29
CA GLY A 144 80.68 -15.88 70.74
C GLY A 144 79.62 -16.75 71.37
N LEU A 145 78.59 -17.19 70.64
CA LEU A 145 77.55 -18.01 71.14
C LEU A 145 77.96 -19.47 71.43
N SER A 146 77.39 -20.08 72.47
CA SER A 146 77.52 -21.53 72.68
C SER A 146 76.75 -22.34 71.62
N SER A 147 77.18 -23.56 71.33
CA SER A 147 76.49 -24.39 70.29
C SER A 147 74.99 -24.54 70.55
N ALA A 148 74.61 -24.78 71.82
CA ALA A 148 73.16 -24.91 72.13
C ALA A 148 72.38 -23.61 71.93
N ARG A 149 72.94 -22.45 72.12
CA ARG A 149 72.32 -21.15 71.84
C ARG A 149 72.29 -20.86 70.32
N TRP A 150 73.28 -21.28 69.58
CA TRP A 150 73.27 -21.17 68.11
C TRP A 150 72.23 -22.07 67.49
N ASP A 151 72.07 -23.33 67.94
CA ASP A 151 71.05 -24.26 67.50
C ASP A 151 69.67 -23.69 67.75
N ALA A 152 69.43 -23.05 68.92
CA ALA A 152 68.12 -22.38 69.14
C ALA A 152 67.85 -21.22 68.14
N ILE A 153 68.89 -20.41 67.85
CA ILE A 153 68.80 -19.31 66.86
C ILE A 153 68.52 -19.88 65.47
N GLN A 154 69.18 -20.98 65.07
CA GLN A 154 68.93 -21.62 63.76
C GLN A 154 67.48 -22.12 63.62
N GLN A 155 67.00 -22.84 64.62
CA GLN A 155 65.65 -23.32 64.65
C GLN A 155 64.63 -22.19 64.59
N GLU A 156 64.83 -21.15 65.39
CA GLU A 156 63.96 -19.98 65.44
C GLU A 156 64.02 -19.21 64.14
N ALA A 157 65.13 -19.01 63.51
CA ALA A 157 65.27 -18.29 62.23
C ALA A 157 64.52 -19.01 61.12
N LEU A 158 64.65 -20.34 61.08
CA LEU A 158 63.85 -21.14 60.06
C LEU A 158 62.36 -21.08 60.33
N SER A 159 61.93 -21.17 61.61
CA SER A 159 60.51 -21.09 61.99
C SER A 159 59.96 -19.70 61.68
N VAL A 160 60.61 -18.63 62.01
CA VAL A 160 60.17 -17.26 61.77
C VAL A 160 60.09 -16.97 60.23
N LEU A 161 61.11 -17.39 59.46
CA LEU A 161 61.07 -17.22 58.00
C LEU A 161 59.89 -17.97 57.38
N GLU A 162 59.67 -19.22 57.80
CA GLU A 162 58.51 -20.00 57.36
C GLU A 162 57.19 -19.29 57.67
N GLN A 163 57.08 -18.76 58.93
CA GLN A 163 55.87 -18.05 59.34
C GLN A 163 55.62 -16.74 58.53
N VAL A 164 56.66 -15.96 58.25
CA VAL A 164 56.61 -14.74 57.46
C VAL A 164 56.23 -15.08 56.00
N MET A 165 56.94 -16.07 55.42
CA MET A 165 56.71 -16.46 53.99
C MET A 165 55.44 -17.18 53.74
N ARG A 166 54.69 -17.66 54.75
CA ARG A 166 53.28 -18.18 54.57
C ARG A 166 52.29 -17.07 54.28
N ARG A 167 52.63 -15.80 54.69
CA ARG A 167 51.75 -14.66 54.35
C ARG A 167 51.96 -14.25 52.90
N THR A 168 50.96 -13.60 52.33
CA THR A 168 51.08 -12.96 51.00
C THR A 168 51.95 -11.73 51.11
N ILE A 169 53.08 -11.72 50.45
CA ILE A 169 54.03 -10.62 50.43
C ILE A 169 54.11 -10.12 48.99
N ARG A 170 53.58 -8.93 48.76
CA ARG A 170 53.71 -8.22 47.49
C ARG A 170 54.97 -7.35 47.50
N ASP A 171 55.38 -6.89 46.30
CA ASP A 171 56.48 -5.97 46.19
C ASP A 171 56.27 -4.69 47.09
N THR A 172 55.04 -4.18 47.10
CA THR A 172 54.61 -3.02 47.90
C THR A 172 54.64 -3.28 49.40
N ASP A 173 54.52 -4.53 49.81
CA ASP A 173 54.35 -4.94 51.20
C ASP A 173 55.64 -5.49 51.81
N LEU A 174 56.75 -5.60 51.02
CA LEU A 174 58.01 -6.20 51.39
C LEU A 174 58.63 -5.52 52.66
N GLU A 175 58.69 -4.23 52.68
CA GLU A 175 59.22 -3.48 53.82
C GLU A 175 58.39 -3.64 55.09
N THR A 176 57.08 -3.73 54.93
CA THR A 176 56.15 -4.00 56.05
C THR A 176 56.34 -5.43 56.57
N ALA A 177 56.52 -6.40 55.68
CA ALA A 177 56.78 -7.80 56.02
C ALA A 177 58.09 -7.91 56.81
N ARG A 178 59.16 -7.25 56.36
CA ARG A 178 60.48 -7.19 57.09
C ARG A 178 60.33 -6.55 58.44
N ARG A 179 59.62 -5.44 58.62
CA ARG A 179 59.36 -4.79 59.90
C ARG A 179 58.53 -5.65 60.84
N SER A 180 57.80 -6.63 60.38
CA SER A 180 57.01 -7.55 61.21
C SER A 180 57.85 -8.70 61.78
N VAL A 181 59.05 -8.97 61.24
CA VAL A 181 59.94 -10.06 61.71
C VAL A 181 60.23 -10.02 63.21
N PRO A 182 60.63 -8.85 63.85
CA PRO A 182 60.84 -8.81 65.25
C PRO A 182 59.71 -9.26 66.17
N SER A 183 58.47 -9.03 65.73
CA SER A 183 57.23 -9.43 66.46
C SER A 183 56.92 -10.93 66.40
N LEU A 184 57.61 -11.66 65.54
CA LEU A 184 57.42 -13.10 65.35
C LEU A 184 58.47 -13.94 66.04
N VAL A 185 59.57 -13.32 66.51
CA VAL A 185 60.63 -13.98 67.22
C VAL A 185 60.16 -14.35 68.64
N SER A 186 60.43 -15.58 69.09
CA SER A 186 60.05 -16.10 70.38
C SER A 186 60.62 -15.30 71.54
N LEU A 187 59.75 -14.97 72.48
CA LEU A 187 60.18 -14.30 73.75
C LEU A 187 61.09 -15.17 74.61
N ALA A 188 61.30 -16.42 74.28
CA ALA A 188 62.28 -17.27 74.97
C ALA A 188 63.75 -16.94 74.66
N LEU A 189 63.99 -16.23 73.57
CA LEU A 189 65.32 -15.73 73.24
C LEU A 189 65.55 -14.38 73.93
N ASN A 190 66.81 -14.15 74.37
CA ASN A 190 67.19 -12.80 74.89
C ASN A 190 67.27 -11.77 73.75
N GLU A 191 67.33 -10.48 74.06
CA GLU A 191 67.29 -9.38 73.12
C GLU A 191 68.39 -9.48 72.04
N GLU A 192 69.62 -9.88 72.46
CA GLU A 192 70.76 -10.05 71.56
C GLU A 192 70.52 -11.20 70.55
N GLN A 193 70.00 -12.34 70.97
CA GLN A 193 69.71 -13.51 70.19
C GLN A 193 68.51 -13.23 69.21
N ALA A 194 67.54 -12.50 69.71
CA ALA A 194 66.41 -12.07 68.87
C ALA A 194 66.85 -11.11 67.74
N ALA A 195 67.81 -10.17 68.07
CA ALA A 195 68.35 -9.28 67.04
C ALA A 195 69.10 -10.07 65.94
N VAL A 196 69.84 -11.12 66.29
CA VAL A 196 70.50 -12.02 65.32
C VAL A 196 69.46 -12.74 64.43
N VAL A 197 68.42 -13.29 65.01
CA VAL A 197 67.34 -13.93 64.24
C VAL A 197 66.72 -12.94 63.31
N VAL A 198 66.37 -11.74 63.71
CA VAL A 198 65.80 -10.69 62.90
C VAL A 198 66.68 -10.33 61.72
N GLU A 199 67.99 -10.16 61.93
CA GLU A 199 68.93 -9.83 60.87
C GLU A 199 69.05 -10.97 59.84
N LEU A 200 69.16 -12.21 60.27
CA LEU A 200 69.25 -13.42 59.48
C LEU A 200 67.97 -13.56 58.63
N VAL A 201 66.80 -13.49 59.22
CA VAL A 201 65.54 -13.70 58.58
C VAL A 201 65.21 -12.60 57.56
N SER A 202 65.39 -11.35 57.96
CA SER A 202 65.05 -10.20 57.13
C SER A 202 65.70 -10.20 55.75
N ALA A 203 66.95 -10.77 55.64
CA ALA A 203 67.65 -10.91 54.35
C ALA A 203 66.95 -11.82 53.36
N PHE A 204 66.22 -12.81 53.86
CA PHE A 204 65.53 -13.81 52.99
C PHE A 204 64.06 -13.55 52.79
N VAL A 205 63.47 -12.51 53.41
CA VAL A 205 62.09 -12.11 53.15
C VAL A 205 62.05 -11.46 51.81
N THR A 206 61.30 -12.09 50.86
CA THR A 206 61.11 -11.66 49.46
C THR A 206 59.65 -11.71 49.08
N PRO A 207 59.21 -10.96 48.04
CA PRO A 207 57.87 -11.06 47.53
C PRO A 207 57.57 -12.48 47.06
N ASN A 208 56.42 -13.01 47.46
CA ASN A 208 55.94 -14.36 47.05
C ASN A 208 54.62 -14.30 46.29
N SER A 209 54.08 -13.12 46.06
CA SER A 209 52.87 -12.89 45.28
C SER A 209 53.16 -11.86 44.20
N VAL A 210 53.14 -12.26 42.94
CA VAL A 210 53.47 -11.45 41.78
C VAL A 210 52.19 -10.93 41.14
N TYR A 211 52.22 -9.72 40.60
CA TYR A 211 51.13 -9.20 39.79
C TYR A 211 50.81 -10.17 38.63
N SER A 212 49.51 -10.54 38.46
CA SER A 212 49.05 -11.39 37.38
C SER A 212 48.22 -10.57 36.40
N ALA A 213 48.77 -10.32 35.23
CA ALA A 213 48.05 -9.65 34.15
C ALA A 213 46.84 -10.46 33.71
N GLU A 214 46.99 -11.79 33.62
CA GLU A 214 45.94 -12.71 33.21
C GLU A 214 44.72 -12.70 34.16
N LEU A 215 44.98 -12.80 35.48
CA LEU A 215 43.91 -12.73 36.49
C LEU A 215 43.28 -11.33 36.52
N THR A 216 44.04 -10.28 36.33
CA THR A 216 43.52 -8.90 36.29
C THR A 216 42.60 -8.74 35.08
N GLU A 217 43.04 -9.16 33.90
CA GLU A 217 42.25 -9.13 32.66
C GLU A 217 40.98 -9.98 32.73
N SER A 218 41.10 -11.21 33.26
CA SER A 218 39.91 -12.09 33.41
C SER A 218 38.87 -11.51 34.38
N THR A 219 39.34 -10.93 35.51
CA THR A 219 38.48 -10.29 36.50
C THR A 219 37.80 -9.04 35.92
N ARG A 220 38.52 -8.23 35.17
CA ARG A 220 37.98 -7.07 34.45
C ARG A 220 36.93 -7.49 33.42
N ARG A 221 37.21 -8.54 32.65
CA ARG A 221 36.24 -9.08 31.66
C ARG A 221 34.99 -9.56 32.36
N SER A 222 35.10 -10.33 33.43
CA SER A 222 33.94 -10.80 34.20
C SER A 222 33.14 -9.65 34.80
N ALA A 223 33.78 -8.61 35.28
CA ALA A 223 33.12 -7.41 35.79
C ALA A 223 32.35 -6.67 34.68
N ARG A 224 32.93 -6.59 33.50
CA ARG A 224 32.28 -6.01 32.31
C ARG A 224 31.06 -6.82 31.85
N GLU A 225 31.18 -8.14 31.84
CA GLU A 225 30.09 -9.04 31.41
C GLU A 225 28.93 -9.12 32.42
N ALA A 226 29.21 -8.84 33.68
CA ALA A 226 28.21 -8.82 34.76
C ALA A 226 27.34 -7.56 34.77
N VAL A 227 27.64 -6.54 33.97
CA VAL A 227 26.85 -5.30 33.90
C VAL A 227 25.54 -5.56 33.17
N GLU A 228 24.41 -5.37 33.86
CA GLU A 228 23.09 -5.42 33.27
C GLU A 228 22.86 -4.24 32.31
N PRO A 229 22.08 -4.42 31.23
CA PRO A 229 21.74 -3.34 30.30
C PRO A 229 21.07 -2.16 31.01
N VAL A 230 21.55 -0.94 30.74
CA VAL A 230 21.02 0.28 31.35
C VAL A 230 19.79 0.75 30.56
N ILE A 231 18.64 0.80 31.22
CA ILE A 231 17.40 1.31 30.67
C ILE A 231 17.38 2.83 30.83
N GLN A 232 17.10 3.54 29.73
CA GLN A 232 16.89 4.97 29.70
C GLN A 232 15.43 5.29 29.42
N THR A 233 14.85 6.18 30.20
CA THR A 233 13.45 6.65 30.03
C THR A 233 13.43 8.14 29.79
N TYR A 234 12.53 8.58 28.91
CA TYR A 234 12.16 10.00 28.73
C TYR A 234 10.65 10.12 28.75
N LYS A 235 10.14 11.18 29.37
CA LYS A 235 8.73 11.52 29.38
C LYS A 235 8.40 12.49 28.26
N ALA A 236 7.17 12.43 27.74
CA ALA A 236 6.70 13.38 26.73
C ALA A 236 6.91 14.83 27.21
N GLY A 237 7.57 15.65 26.38
CA GLY A 237 7.94 17.02 26.70
C GLY A 237 9.25 17.18 27.50
N GLU A 238 9.89 16.10 27.93
CA GLU A 238 11.22 16.16 28.62
C GLU A 238 12.31 16.62 27.63
N ILE A 239 13.15 17.53 28.09
CA ILE A 239 14.23 18.08 27.27
C ILE A 239 15.40 17.09 27.22
N ILE A 240 15.78 16.69 26.00
CA ILE A 240 16.94 15.81 25.74
C ILE A 240 18.22 16.64 25.60
N VAL A 241 18.14 17.74 24.84
CA VAL A 241 19.22 18.68 24.64
C VAL A 241 18.70 20.08 24.39
N LEU A 242 19.33 21.10 25.00
CA LEU A 242 18.99 22.51 24.81
C LEU A 242 19.76 23.12 23.62
N ARG A 243 19.21 24.14 23.03
CA ARG A 243 19.89 24.95 22.03
C ARG A 243 21.24 25.47 22.55
N GLY A 244 22.29 25.31 21.76
CA GLY A 244 23.64 25.74 22.12
C GLY A 244 24.41 24.76 22.99
N GLN A 245 23.83 23.65 23.42
CA GLN A 245 24.57 22.57 24.11
C GLN A 245 25.30 21.68 23.12
N VAL A 246 26.47 21.19 23.56
CA VAL A 246 27.23 20.17 22.81
C VAL A 246 26.57 18.82 23.00
N ILE A 247 26.28 18.14 21.90
CA ILE A 247 25.59 16.85 21.89
C ILE A 247 26.53 15.76 22.37
N ARG A 248 26.11 15.05 23.42
CA ARG A 248 26.80 13.90 24.00
C ARG A 248 26.32 12.59 23.36
N PRO A 249 27.15 11.51 23.44
CA PRO A 249 26.74 10.23 22.83
C PRO A 249 25.36 9.73 23.27
N ALA A 250 25.05 9.77 24.56
CA ALA A 250 23.76 9.33 25.09
C ALA A 250 22.58 10.22 24.65
N GLN A 251 22.81 11.51 24.41
CA GLN A 251 21.80 12.41 23.87
C GLN A 251 21.57 12.14 22.38
N LEU A 252 22.64 11.88 21.62
CA LEU A 252 22.53 11.50 20.22
C LEU A 252 21.73 10.19 20.06
N GLU A 253 22.04 9.20 20.91
CA GLU A 253 21.30 7.93 20.95
C GLU A 253 19.83 8.16 21.24
N ALA A 254 19.50 8.98 22.24
CA ALA A 254 18.09 9.32 22.55
C ALA A 254 17.37 9.99 21.38
N LEU A 255 18.02 10.93 20.70
CA LEU A 255 17.46 11.60 19.52
C LEU A 255 17.24 10.62 18.36
N GLN A 256 18.12 9.63 18.19
CA GLN A 256 17.99 8.57 17.19
C GLN A 256 16.83 7.61 17.52
N GLN A 257 16.74 7.17 18.77
CA GLN A 257 15.66 6.28 19.21
C GLN A 257 14.27 6.92 19.10
N LEU A 258 14.19 8.23 19.28
CA LEU A 258 12.98 9.02 19.09
C LEU A 258 12.70 9.41 17.62
N GLY A 259 13.58 9.02 16.68
CA GLY A 259 13.43 9.38 15.27
C GLY A 259 13.60 10.89 14.98
N LEU A 260 14.20 11.64 15.90
CA LEU A 260 14.45 13.07 15.74
C LEU A 260 15.73 13.35 14.91
N ILE A 261 16.56 12.32 14.74
CA ILE A 261 17.78 12.32 13.90
C ILE A 261 17.85 10.99 13.16
N GLU A 262 18.05 11.01 11.84
CA GLU A 262 18.20 9.79 11.04
C GLU A 262 19.62 9.18 11.14
N GLN A 263 19.62 7.85 11.30
CA GLN A 263 20.83 7.02 11.14
C GLN A 263 21.01 6.47 9.71
N SER A 264 19.99 6.62 8.84
CA SER A 264 19.99 5.96 7.53
C SER A 264 20.86 6.69 6.51
N SER A 265 21.63 5.91 5.78
CA SER A 265 22.30 6.40 4.58
C SER A 265 21.23 6.68 3.53
N PRO A 266 21.04 7.94 3.08
CA PRO A 266 19.92 8.31 2.18
C PRO A 266 19.84 7.46 0.92
N TRP A 267 20.97 6.90 0.44
CA TRP A 267 21.02 6.06 -0.75
C TRP A 267 20.22 4.75 -0.61
N GLN A 268 20.11 4.18 0.61
CA GLN A 268 19.35 2.93 0.83
C GLN A 268 17.84 3.18 0.68
N GLU A 269 17.34 4.30 1.18
CA GLU A 269 15.95 4.70 0.97
C GLU A 269 15.66 4.97 -0.50
N TYR A 270 16.54 5.70 -1.18
CA TYR A 270 16.39 5.99 -2.60
C TYR A 270 16.44 4.71 -3.45
N ALA A 271 17.36 3.79 -3.15
CA ALA A 271 17.43 2.52 -3.83
C ALA A 271 16.18 1.66 -3.58
N GLY A 272 15.69 1.60 -2.34
CA GLY A 272 14.47 0.89 -1.98
C GLY A 272 13.23 1.45 -2.66
N ALA A 273 13.04 2.76 -2.64
CA ALA A 273 11.96 3.44 -3.35
C ALA A 273 12.02 3.18 -4.86
N GLY A 274 13.21 3.25 -5.44
CA GLY A 274 13.43 2.95 -6.87
C GLY A 274 13.08 1.51 -7.22
N ALA A 275 13.53 0.55 -6.42
CA ALA A 275 13.23 -0.87 -6.60
C ALA A 275 11.73 -1.15 -6.53
N LEU A 276 11.01 -0.56 -5.55
CA LEU A 276 9.56 -0.71 -5.42
C LEU A 276 8.83 -0.14 -6.64
N VAL A 277 9.16 1.08 -7.06
CA VAL A 277 8.51 1.73 -8.22
C VAL A 277 8.76 0.93 -9.50
N LEU A 278 9.99 0.46 -9.73
CA LEU A 278 10.33 -0.38 -10.89
C LEU A 278 9.57 -1.70 -10.87
N LEU A 279 9.47 -2.38 -9.73
CA LEU A 279 8.70 -3.60 -9.59
C LEU A 279 7.22 -3.38 -9.92
N LEU A 280 6.60 -2.35 -9.35
CA LEU A 280 5.18 -2.04 -9.59
C LEU A 280 4.92 -1.60 -11.03
N ALA A 281 5.83 -0.84 -11.63
CA ALA A 281 5.76 -0.47 -13.05
C ALA A 281 5.86 -1.70 -13.95
N ALA A 282 6.79 -2.62 -13.67
CA ALA A 282 6.94 -3.87 -14.42
C ALA A 282 5.70 -4.77 -14.29
N LEU A 283 5.16 -4.94 -13.07
CA LEU A 283 3.92 -5.70 -12.84
C LEU A 283 2.72 -5.06 -13.56
N THR A 284 2.62 -3.74 -13.54
CA THR A 284 1.56 -2.99 -14.24
C THR A 284 1.68 -3.17 -15.75
N ALA A 285 2.88 -3.04 -16.31
CA ALA A 285 3.14 -3.27 -17.72
C ALA A 285 2.83 -4.71 -18.14
N LEU A 286 3.28 -5.70 -17.35
CA LEU A 286 3.03 -7.12 -17.60
C LEU A 286 1.52 -7.40 -17.57
N TYR A 287 0.82 -6.95 -16.56
CA TYR A 287 -0.62 -7.14 -16.42
C TYR A 287 -1.38 -6.54 -17.61
N PHE A 288 -1.15 -5.28 -17.95
CA PHE A 288 -1.84 -4.62 -19.06
C PHE A 288 -1.42 -5.14 -20.44
N SER A 289 -0.24 -5.76 -20.56
CA SER A 289 0.15 -6.45 -21.80
C SER A 289 -0.72 -7.69 -22.07
N GLN A 290 -1.15 -8.36 -21.00
CA GLN A 290 -2.01 -9.55 -21.09
C GLN A 290 -3.51 -9.18 -21.18
N ARG A 291 -3.92 -8.08 -20.55
CA ARG A 291 -5.29 -7.61 -20.51
C ARG A 291 -5.51 -6.44 -21.48
N ARG A 292 -6.47 -6.58 -22.39
CA ARG A 292 -6.81 -5.56 -23.38
C ARG A 292 -7.96 -4.68 -22.89
N LEU A 293 -7.72 -3.87 -21.87
CA LEU A 293 -8.71 -2.93 -21.37
C LEU A 293 -8.90 -1.77 -22.36
N GLY A 294 -10.15 -1.39 -22.60
CA GLY A 294 -10.51 -0.40 -23.65
C GLY A 294 -9.81 0.95 -23.52
N PHE A 295 -9.63 1.47 -22.30
CA PHE A 295 -9.00 2.77 -22.04
C PHE A 295 -7.51 2.80 -22.43
N LEU A 296 -6.84 1.65 -22.49
CA LEU A 296 -5.44 1.57 -22.89
C LEU A 296 -5.21 1.98 -24.35
N PHE A 297 -6.26 1.93 -25.16
CA PHE A 297 -6.21 2.27 -26.60
C PHE A 297 -6.67 3.69 -26.90
N ASP A 298 -7.10 4.45 -25.89
CA ASP A 298 -7.48 5.85 -26.01
C ASP A 298 -6.50 6.76 -25.28
N ALA A 299 -5.84 7.66 -26.02
CA ALA A 299 -4.82 8.53 -25.50
C ALA A 299 -5.33 9.47 -24.37
N ARG A 300 -6.57 9.97 -24.50
CA ARG A 300 -7.15 10.89 -23.50
C ARG A 300 -7.45 10.15 -22.20
N SER A 301 -8.01 8.97 -22.29
CA SER A 301 -8.27 8.11 -21.13
C SER A 301 -6.99 7.75 -20.39
N LEU A 302 -5.93 7.37 -21.11
CA LEU A 302 -4.63 7.07 -20.52
C LEU A 302 -4.05 8.26 -19.75
N VAL A 303 -4.04 9.45 -20.38
CA VAL A 303 -3.54 10.66 -19.73
C VAL A 303 -4.31 10.99 -18.46
N ILE A 304 -5.64 10.88 -18.48
CA ILE A 304 -6.48 11.18 -17.32
C ILE A 304 -6.25 10.15 -16.19
N VAL A 305 -6.16 8.86 -16.51
CA VAL A 305 -5.87 7.81 -15.51
C VAL A 305 -4.54 8.09 -14.81
N VAL A 306 -3.50 8.40 -15.58
CA VAL A 306 -2.17 8.74 -15.03
C VAL A 306 -2.21 10.04 -14.23
N LEU A 307 -2.90 11.07 -14.72
CA LEU A 307 -3.03 12.34 -14.01
C LEU A 307 -3.75 12.17 -12.66
N VAL A 308 -4.88 11.47 -12.64
CA VAL A 308 -5.61 11.18 -11.38
C VAL A 308 -4.70 10.43 -10.41
N PHE A 309 -4.04 9.38 -10.87
CA PHE A 309 -3.10 8.61 -10.05
C PHE A 309 -2.00 9.49 -9.45
N LEU A 310 -1.36 10.33 -10.26
CA LEU A 310 -0.27 11.20 -9.82
C LEU A 310 -0.73 12.29 -8.84
N VAL A 311 -1.89 12.91 -9.09
CA VAL A 311 -2.45 13.94 -8.20
C VAL A 311 -2.71 13.36 -6.81
N PHE A 312 -3.29 12.16 -6.72
CA PHE A 312 -3.57 11.56 -5.42
C PHE A 312 -2.30 11.09 -4.70
N ILE A 313 -1.32 10.50 -5.42
CA ILE A 313 -0.04 10.13 -4.80
C ILE A 313 0.71 11.38 -4.32
N ALA A 314 0.90 12.37 -5.17
CA ALA A 314 1.63 13.59 -4.81
C ALA A 314 0.92 14.34 -3.67
N GLY A 315 -0.41 14.49 -3.75
CA GLY A 315 -1.20 15.12 -2.70
C GLY A 315 -1.09 14.40 -1.36
N ALA A 316 -1.22 13.07 -1.36
CA ALA A 316 -1.07 12.27 -0.14
C ALA A 316 0.34 12.39 0.45
N ARG A 317 1.38 12.27 -0.37
CA ARG A 317 2.78 12.36 0.07
C ARG A 317 3.19 13.76 0.57
N LEU A 318 2.49 14.82 0.15
CA LEU A 318 2.68 16.18 0.68
C LEU A 318 1.91 16.40 1.99
N ILE A 319 0.74 15.77 2.15
CA ILE A 319 -0.14 16.06 3.29
C ILE A 319 0.14 15.14 4.48
N ILE A 320 0.48 13.86 4.27
CA ILE A 320 0.58 12.85 5.33
C ILE A 320 1.78 13.05 6.27
N PRO A 321 3.00 13.38 5.81
CA PRO A 321 4.17 13.39 6.68
C PRO A 321 4.01 14.27 7.91
N GLY A 322 4.47 13.77 9.07
CA GLY A 322 4.40 14.49 10.35
C GLY A 322 3.02 14.59 10.99
N ARG A 323 2.01 13.86 10.50
CA ARG A 323 0.64 13.91 11.03
C ARG A 323 0.16 12.53 11.46
N THR A 324 -0.50 12.44 12.60
CA THR A 324 -0.94 11.17 13.21
C THR A 324 -2.36 10.75 12.82
N VAL A 325 -3.33 11.66 12.74
CA VAL A 325 -4.74 11.39 12.45
C VAL A 325 -5.09 11.64 10.98
N VAL A 326 -4.50 12.68 10.38
CA VAL A 326 -4.79 13.09 8.99
C VAL A 326 -4.60 11.98 7.96
N PRO A 327 -3.57 11.09 8.07
CA PRO A 327 -3.42 9.97 7.13
C PRO A 327 -4.69 9.14 6.98
N TYR A 328 -5.39 8.88 8.08
CA TYR A 328 -6.62 8.08 8.06
C TYR A 328 -7.84 8.82 7.50
N ALA A 329 -7.77 10.13 7.34
CA ALA A 329 -8.82 10.95 6.72
C ALA A 329 -8.61 11.19 5.21
N ILE A 330 -7.40 10.96 4.67
CA ILE A 330 -7.08 11.20 3.25
C ILE A 330 -7.91 10.27 2.36
N PRO A 331 -8.70 10.80 1.42
CA PRO A 331 -9.66 10.03 0.64
C PRO A 331 -9.00 9.26 -0.54
N LEU A 332 -8.02 8.41 -0.25
CA LEU A 332 -7.33 7.59 -1.26
C LEU A 332 -8.24 6.57 -1.97
N PRO A 333 -9.25 5.96 -1.32
CA PRO A 333 -10.20 5.10 -2.01
C PRO A 333 -10.91 5.76 -3.18
N ALA A 334 -10.95 7.10 -3.23
CA ALA A 334 -11.55 7.85 -4.35
C ALA A 334 -10.93 7.49 -5.70
N VAL A 335 -9.63 7.19 -5.74
CA VAL A 335 -8.94 6.76 -6.98
C VAL A 335 -9.55 5.48 -7.52
N GLY A 336 -9.67 4.47 -6.66
CA GLY A 336 -10.25 3.18 -7.05
C GLY A 336 -11.70 3.31 -7.48
N LEU A 337 -12.52 4.03 -6.70
CA LEU A 337 -13.94 4.26 -6.99
C LEU A 337 -14.13 5.01 -8.31
N LEU A 338 -13.37 6.07 -8.54
CA LEU A 338 -13.43 6.88 -9.75
C LEU A 338 -13.05 6.07 -10.98
N ILE A 339 -11.92 5.37 -10.93
CA ILE A 339 -11.43 4.58 -12.05
C ILE A 339 -12.34 3.37 -12.33
N ALA A 340 -12.88 2.74 -11.28
CA ALA A 340 -13.86 1.65 -11.44
C ALA A 340 -15.12 2.13 -12.16
N THR A 341 -15.59 3.33 -11.87
CA THR A 341 -16.77 3.91 -12.50
C THR A 341 -16.54 4.24 -13.99
N LEU A 342 -15.38 4.79 -14.34
CA LEU A 342 -15.06 5.23 -15.69
C LEU A 342 -14.57 4.09 -16.59
N PHE A 343 -13.76 3.18 -16.05
CA PHE A 343 -13.03 2.18 -16.85
C PHE A 343 -13.25 0.74 -16.41
N GLY A 344 -14.06 0.53 -15.39
CA GLY A 344 -14.46 -0.78 -14.89
C GLY A 344 -13.70 -1.23 -13.64
N LEU A 345 -14.31 -2.23 -12.97
CA LEU A 345 -13.90 -2.75 -11.67
C LEU A 345 -12.41 -3.14 -11.62
N GLU A 346 -11.95 -3.84 -12.66
CA GLU A 346 -10.58 -4.36 -12.76
C GLU A 346 -9.53 -3.23 -12.69
N ALA A 347 -9.74 -2.15 -13.46
CA ALA A 347 -8.86 -0.99 -13.45
C ALA A 347 -8.86 -0.28 -12.07
N GLY A 348 -10.04 -0.16 -11.46
CA GLY A 348 -10.18 0.44 -10.13
C GLY A 348 -9.43 -0.34 -9.04
N ILE A 349 -9.50 -1.66 -9.04
CA ILE A 349 -8.78 -2.52 -8.09
C ILE A 349 -7.27 -2.36 -8.25
N ILE A 350 -6.75 -2.38 -9.49
CA ILE A 350 -5.31 -2.28 -9.75
C ILE A 350 -4.76 -0.93 -9.25
N LEU A 351 -5.43 0.17 -9.59
CA LEU A 351 -4.98 1.49 -9.12
C LEU A 351 -5.09 1.61 -7.61
N SER A 352 -6.11 1.01 -6.99
CA SER A 352 -6.22 0.95 -5.52
C SER A 352 -5.02 0.26 -4.89
N ILE A 353 -4.60 -0.88 -5.44
CA ILE A 353 -3.41 -1.61 -4.97
C ILE A 353 -2.15 -0.74 -5.11
N LEU A 354 -1.94 -0.14 -6.29
CA LEU A 354 -0.75 0.68 -6.55
C LEU A 354 -0.66 1.87 -5.57
N VAL A 355 -1.75 2.60 -5.37
CA VAL A 355 -1.78 3.75 -4.46
C VAL A 355 -1.59 3.31 -3.01
N SER A 356 -2.22 2.20 -2.59
CA SER A 356 -2.12 1.67 -1.23
C SER A 356 -0.73 1.16 -0.88
N LEU A 357 0.06 0.71 -1.86
CA LEU A 357 1.45 0.30 -1.65
C LEU A 357 2.41 1.48 -1.66
N LEU A 358 2.22 2.45 -2.58
CA LEU A 358 3.15 3.55 -2.77
C LEU A 358 3.02 4.64 -1.70
N VAL A 359 1.79 5.00 -1.31
CA VAL A 359 1.58 6.13 -0.39
C VAL A 359 2.17 5.90 0.99
N PRO A 360 2.00 4.74 1.66
CA PRO A 360 2.55 4.50 2.99
C PRO A 360 4.05 4.16 3.00
N TYR A 361 4.65 3.88 1.85
CA TYR A 361 6.05 3.46 1.77
C TYR A 361 6.99 4.46 2.46
N ALA A 362 7.91 3.96 3.29
CA ALA A 362 8.91 4.74 4.04
C ALA A 362 8.32 5.86 4.93
N LEU A 363 7.03 5.82 5.27
CA LEU A 363 6.49 6.69 6.32
C LEU A 363 6.75 6.04 7.69
N PRO A 364 7.22 6.80 8.69
CA PRO A 364 7.44 6.27 10.03
C PRO A 364 6.10 5.83 10.65
N ASN A 365 6.10 4.72 11.38
CA ASN A 365 4.95 4.15 12.10
C ASN A 365 3.69 3.94 11.21
N ALA A 366 3.89 3.61 9.92
CA ALA A 366 2.82 3.50 8.93
C ALA A 366 2.48 2.05 8.55
N LEU A 367 2.80 1.08 9.39
CA LEU A 367 2.59 -0.35 9.10
C LEU A 367 1.12 -0.68 8.85
N ASP A 368 0.21 0.00 9.54
CA ASP A 368 -1.23 -0.14 9.45
C ASP A 368 -1.86 0.66 8.29
N LEU A 369 -1.19 1.70 7.78
CA LEU A 369 -1.73 2.51 6.69
C LEU A 369 -1.87 1.75 5.37
N MET A 370 -0.94 0.85 5.07
CA MET A 370 -1.01 0.04 3.85
C MET A 370 -2.26 -0.85 3.81
N PRO A 371 -2.53 -1.72 4.82
CA PRO A 371 -3.76 -2.49 4.86
C PRO A 371 -5.01 -1.59 5.01
N PHE A 372 -4.92 -0.47 5.71
CA PHE A 372 -6.02 0.49 5.83
C PHE A 372 -6.47 0.99 4.45
N TYR A 373 -5.58 1.53 3.64
CA TYR A 373 -5.92 2.02 2.30
C TYR A 373 -6.31 0.90 1.34
N LEU A 374 -5.62 -0.25 1.42
CA LEU A 374 -5.89 -1.39 0.56
C LEU A 374 -7.31 -1.92 0.77
N PHE A 375 -7.66 -2.26 2.00
CA PHE A 375 -8.98 -2.83 2.30
C PHE A 375 -10.11 -1.82 2.16
N SER A 376 -9.91 -0.56 2.59
CA SER A 376 -10.91 0.49 2.38
C SER A 376 -11.20 0.71 0.90
N SER A 377 -10.17 0.78 0.06
CA SER A 377 -10.33 0.93 -1.38
C SER A 377 -10.97 -0.28 -2.04
N MET A 378 -10.49 -1.48 -1.74
CA MET A 378 -11.00 -2.72 -2.35
C MET A 378 -12.47 -2.97 -1.99
N VAL A 379 -12.83 -2.87 -0.71
CA VAL A 379 -14.21 -3.06 -0.26
C VAL A 379 -15.12 -1.98 -0.86
N GLY A 380 -14.68 -0.73 -0.86
CA GLY A 380 -15.41 0.36 -1.52
C GLY A 380 -15.68 0.08 -3.01
N VAL A 381 -14.65 -0.32 -3.77
CA VAL A 381 -14.76 -0.62 -5.20
C VAL A 381 -15.67 -1.83 -5.47
N LEU A 382 -15.57 -2.89 -4.66
CA LEU A 382 -16.41 -4.07 -4.80
C LEU A 382 -17.89 -3.76 -4.51
N VAL A 383 -18.19 -2.97 -3.49
CA VAL A 383 -19.55 -2.57 -3.13
C VAL A 383 -20.15 -1.59 -4.14
N LEU A 384 -19.32 -0.75 -4.78
CA LEU A 384 -19.76 0.18 -5.82
C LEU A 384 -20.39 -0.55 -7.00
N GLY A 385 -19.80 -1.66 -7.45
CA GLY A 385 -20.30 -2.46 -8.58
C GLY A 385 -20.43 -1.64 -9.86
N ALA A 386 -21.58 -1.71 -10.51
CA ALA A 386 -21.83 -1.02 -11.78
C ALA A 386 -22.15 0.49 -11.65
N ALA A 387 -22.12 1.06 -10.46
CA ALA A 387 -22.34 2.49 -10.18
C ALA A 387 -23.60 3.11 -10.83
N ARG A 388 -24.68 2.34 -10.93
CA ARG A 388 -25.91 2.76 -11.63
C ARG A 388 -26.75 3.80 -10.88
N ARG A 389 -26.54 3.99 -9.57
CA ARG A 389 -27.35 4.91 -8.73
C ARG A 389 -26.43 5.70 -7.81
N VAL A 390 -26.79 6.94 -7.52
CA VAL A 390 -26.06 7.77 -6.55
C VAL A 390 -25.93 7.08 -5.18
N TRP A 391 -26.99 6.34 -4.77
CA TRP A 391 -27.01 5.58 -3.52
C TRP A 391 -25.89 4.51 -3.46
N THR A 392 -25.47 3.95 -4.60
CA THR A 392 -24.35 2.97 -4.61
C THR A 392 -23.01 3.59 -4.22
N PHE A 393 -22.79 4.88 -4.53
CA PHE A 393 -21.59 5.62 -4.09
C PHE A 393 -21.62 5.82 -2.57
N PHE A 394 -22.77 6.19 -2.01
CA PHE A 394 -22.89 6.32 -0.56
C PHE A 394 -22.64 4.99 0.16
N ARG A 395 -23.23 3.90 -0.31
CA ARG A 395 -22.96 2.54 0.23
C ARG A 395 -21.50 2.16 0.11
N ALA A 396 -20.85 2.45 -1.01
CA ALA A 396 -19.42 2.19 -1.23
C ALA A 396 -18.55 2.99 -0.25
N GLY A 397 -18.89 4.28 -0.02
CA GLY A 397 -18.23 5.12 0.97
C GLY A 397 -18.36 4.58 2.39
N MET A 398 -19.58 4.19 2.79
CA MET A 398 -19.82 3.57 4.11
C MET A 398 -19.05 2.25 4.27
N ALA A 399 -19.05 1.42 3.24
CA ALA A 399 -18.33 0.15 3.27
C ALA A 399 -16.81 0.36 3.36
N ALA A 400 -16.26 1.35 2.64
CA ALA A 400 -14.86 1.74 2.74
C ALA A 400 -14.52 2.27 4.14
N SER A 401 -15.39 3.11 4.73
CA SER A 401 -15.25 3.59 6.11
C SER A 401 -15.22 2.45 7.11
N LEU A 402 -16.18 1.52 7.01
CA LEU A 402 -16.27 0.37 7.91
C LEU A 402 -15.04 -0.53 7.79
N ALA A 403 -14.59 -0.82 6.57
CA ALA A 403 -13.37 -1.59 6.34
C ALA A 403 -12.15 -0.92 6.99
N GLY A 404 -12.02 0.40 6.83
CA GLY A 404 -10.96 1.18 7.46
C GLY A 404 -11.00 1.10 8.99
N ILE A 405 -12.19 1.27 9.60
CA ILE A 405 -12.38 1.15 11.05
C ILE A 405 -12.00 -0.25 11.55
N VAL A 406 -12.38 -1.31 10.82
CA VAL A 406 -12.02 -2.69 11.19
C VAL A 406 -10.50 -2.88 11.14
N VAL A 407 -9.81 -2.36 10.12
CA VAL A 407 -8.34 -2.43 10.03
C VAL A 407 -7.71 -1.66 11.19
N LEU A 408 -8.16 -0.45 11.49
CA LEU A 408 -7.66 0.32 12.63
C LEU A 408 -7.84 -0.44 13.96
N ALA A 409 -9.00 -1.03 14.16
CA ALA A 409 -9.25 -1.84 15.33
C ALA A 409 -8.28 -3.03 15.42
N ALA A 410 -8.03 -3.71 14.31
CA ALA A 410 -7.12 -4.87 14.26
C ALA A 410 -5.66 -4.51 14.55
N PHE A 411 -5.19 -3.35 14.09
CA PHE A 411 -3.79 -2.96 14.21
C PHE A 411 -3.49 -2.07 15.43
N LYS A 412 -4.46 -1.31 15.93
CA LYS A 412 -4.23 -0.37 17.03
C LYS A 412 -4.66 -0.90 18.39
N LEU A 413 -5.84 -1.52 18.52
CA LEU A 413 -6.35 -1.97 19.81
C LEU A 413 -5.45 -2.99 20.54
N PRO A 414 -4.78 -3.95 19.87
CA PRO A 414 -3.94 -4.92 20.55
C PRO A 414 -2.60 -4.37 21.04
N PHE A 415 -2.11 -3.29 20.43
CA PHE A 415 -0.72 -2.83 20.58
C PHE A 415 -0.58 -1.44 21.18
N GLU A 416 -1.64 -0.65 21.24
CA GLU A 416 -1.61 0.71 21.75
C GLU A 416 -2.65 0.90 22.88
N GLN A 417 -2.22 1.50 23.99
CA GLN A 417 -3.17 1.98 25.02
C GLN A 417 -3.76 3.30 24.53
N MET A 418 -4.95 3.22 23.90
CA MET A 418 -5.61 4.38 23.35
C MET A 418 -6.68 4.90 24.31
N ASP A 419 -6.71 6.21 24.54
CA ASP A 419 -7.80 6.86 25.22
C ASP A 419 -9.06 6.95 24.33
N GLY A 420 -10.21 7.22 24.94
CA GLY A 420 -11.48 7.34 24.22
C GLY A 420 -11.49 8.43 23.14
N LEU A 421 -10.68 9.49 23.33
CA LEU A 421 -10.58 10.59 22.37
C LEU A 421 -9.82 10.17 21.12
N ALA A 422 -8.70 9.45 21.28
CA ALA A 422 -7.91 8.93 20.17
C ALA A 422 -8.73 7.93 19.32
N ILE A 423 -9.48 7.04 19.96
CA ILE A 423 -10.39 6.11 19.27
C ILE A 423 -11.44 6.90 18.47
N LEU A 424 -12.07 7.91 19.06
CA LEU A 424 -13.06 8.74 18.38
C LEU A 424 -12.46 9.50 17.19
N GLN A 425 -11.27 10.07 17.34
CA GLN A 425 -10.58 10.79 16.26
C GLN A 425 -10.23 9.87 15.09
N LEU A 426 -9.68 8.69 15.34
CA LEU A 426 -9.29 7.74 14.28
C LEU A 426 -10.51 7.13 13.58
N THR A 427 -11.55 6.76 14.34
CA THR A 427 -12.79 6.26 13.74
C THR A 427 -13.51 7.35 12.94
N GLY A 428 -13.52 8.60 13.44
CA GLY A 428 -14.03 9.74 12.70
C GLY A 428 -13.25 10.03 11.42
N ALA A 429 -11.91 9.95 11.47
CA ALA A 429 -11.06 10.10 10.31
C ALA A 429 -11.32 9.01 9.26
N ALA A 430 -11.46 7.73 9.68
CA ALA A 430 -11.79 6.63 8.78
C ALA A 430 -13.20 6.77 8.17
N ALA A 431 -14.17 7.26 8.94
CA ALA A 431 -15.50 7.55 8.44
C ALA A 431 -15.47 8.67 7.38
N LEU A 432 -14.72 9.74 7.65
CA LEU A 432 -14.49 10.82 6.69
C LEU A 432 -13.80 10.34 5.42
N ASN A 433 -12.79 9.48 5.56
CA ASN A 433 -12.04 8.89 4.44
C ASN A 433 -12.98 8.24 3.41
N GLY A 434 -13.83 7.31 3.83
CA GLY A 434 -14.71 6.59 2.91
C GLY A 434 -15.82 7.49 2.32
N LEU A 435 -16.47 8.34 3.15
CA LEU A 435 -17.51 9.24 2.67
C LEU A 435 -16.96 10.32 1.73
N ALA A 436 -15.83 10.94 2.07
CA ALA A 436 -15.17 11.89 1.18
C ALA A 436 -14.71 11.22 -0.12
N SER A 437 -14.19 9.99 -0.06
CA SER A 437 -13.78 9.24 -1.25
C SER A 437 -14.92 9.01 -2.21
N SER A 438 -16.06 8.57 -1.73
CA SER A 438 -17.24 8.33 -2.57
C SER A 438 -17.82 9.63 -3.15
N SER A 439 -17.82 10.72 -2.36
CA SER A 439 -18.25 12.04 -2.81
C SER A 439 -17.34 12.60 -3.91
N ILE A 440 -16.02 12.53 -3.70
CA ILE A 440 -15.02 12.96 -4.70
C ILE A 440 -15.15 12.13 -5.98
N ALA A 441 -15.29 10.80 -5.86
CA ALA A 441 -15.46 9.93 -7.02
C ALA A 441 -16.75 10.27 -7.79
N LEU A 442 -17.87 10.51 -7.10
CA LEU A 442 -19.13 10.89 -7.71
C LEU A 442 -19.05 12.24 -8.44
N LEU A 443 -18.40 13.24 -7.86
CA LEU A 443 -18.25 14.56 -8.47
C LEU A 443 -17.28 14.51 -9.65
N LEU A 444 -16.10 13.92 -9.47
CA LEU A 444 -15.08 13.90 -10.52
C LEU A 444 -15.49 13.04 -11.72
N GLN A 445 -16.22 11.93 -11.51
CA GLN A 445 -16.68 11.11 -12.62
C GLN A 445 -17.56 11.90 -13.62
N TYR A 446 -18.41 12.81 -13.11
CA TYR A 446 -19.26 13.63 -13.97
C TYR A 446 -18.43 14.50 -14.92
N PHE A 447 -17.46 15.23 -14.37
CA PHE A 447 -16.60 16.11 -15.18
C PHE A 447 -15.68 15.31 -16.11
N LEU A 448 -15.05 14.22 -15.62
CA LEU A 448 -14.14 13.45 -16.43
C LEU A 448 -14.84 12.65 -17.52
N ALA A 449 -16.02 12.11 -17.26
CA ALA A 449 -16.81 11.43 -18.27
C ALA A 449 -17.18 12.39 -19.42
N GLN A 450 -17.57 13.61 -19.10
CA GLN A 450 -17.90 14.62 -20.09
C GLN A 450 -16.68 15.04 -20.94
N THR A 451 -15.52 15.24 -20.30
CA THR A 451 -14.27 15.60 -21.02
C THR A 451 -13.75 14.46 -21.91
N LEU A 452 -13.92 13.21 -21.46
CA LEU A 452 -13.52 12.03 -22.22
C LEU A 452 -14.55 11.59 -23.26
N GLY A 453 -15.77 12.13 -23.19
CA GLY A 453 -16.89 11.66 -24.00
C GLY A 453 -17.31 10.22 -23.66
N LEU A 454 -17.08 9.79 -22.41
CA LEU A 454 -17.50 8.48 -21.91
C LEU A 454 -18.97 8.52 -21.51
N THR A 455 -19.64 7.41 -21.74
CA THR A 455 -21.03 7.24 -21.37
C THR A 455 -21.13 6.56 -20.01
N THR A 456 -21.53 7.28 -18.97
CA THR A 456 -21.77 6.71 -17.64
C THR A 456 -23.23 6.34 -17.43
N ALA A 457 -23.49 5.38 -16.53
CA ALA A 457 -24.85 4.97 -16.20
C ALA A 457 -25.69 6.16 -15.65
N LEU A 458 -25.10 7.05 -14.86
CA LEU A 458 -25.79 8.22 -14.35
C LEU A 458 -26.19 9.20 -15.46
N GLN A 459 -25.30 9.43 -16.45
CA GLN A 459 -25.59 10.27 -17.58
C GLN A 459 -26.71 9.67 -18.45
N LEU A 460 -26.69 8.35 -18.68
CA LEU A 460 -27.77 7.66 -19.41
C LEU A 460 -29.13 7.82 -18.70
N ILE A 461 -29.17 7.68 -17.38
CA ILE A 461 -30.38 7.89 -16.60
C ILE A 461 -30.88 9.33 -16.71
N GLU A 462 -29.97 10.31 -16.64
CA GLU A 462 -30.31 11.74 -16.77
C GLU A 462 -30.93 12.06 -18.12
N ILE A 463 -30.32 11.65 -19.23
CA ILE A 463 -30.84 11.92 -20.58
C ILE A 463 -32.10 11.12 -20.91
N SER A 464 -32.36 9.98 -20.24
CA SER A 464 -33.56 9.16 -20.44
C SER A 464 -34.78 9.68 -19.68
N ARG A 465 -34.66 10.72 -18.88
CA ARG A 465 -35.79 11.30 -18.14
C ARG A 465 -36.75 11.96 -19.09
N PRO A 466 -38.09 11.77 -18.90
CA PRO A 466 -39.10 12.37 -19.78
C PRO A 466 -39.07 13.90 -19.87
N ASP A 467 -38.47 14.58 -18.87
CA ASP A 467 -38.30 16.04 -18.84
C ASP A 467 -37.00 16.52 -19.54
N PHE A 468 -36.19 15.61 -20.08
CA PHE A 468 -35.01 15.97 -20.84
C PHE A 468 -35.36 16.78 -22.09
N PRO A 469 -34.72 17.93 -22.37
CA PRO A 469 -35.16 18.86 -23.42
C PRO A 469 -35.35 18.24 -24.81
N LEU A 470 -34.43 17.31 -25.22
CA LEU A 470 -34.56 16.67 -26.53
C LEU A 470 -35.69 15.66 -26.57
N LEU A 471 -35.98 14.91 -25.50
CA LEU A 471 -37.13 14.01 -25.43
C LEU A 471 -38.44 14.78 -25.43
N GLN A 472 -38.51 15.95 -24.79
CA GLN A 472 -39.65 16.86 -24.84
C GLN A 472 -39.86 17.41 -26.24
N PHE A 473 -38.79 17.80 -26.95
CA PHE A 473 -38.83 18.20 -28.34
C PHE A 473 -39.33 17.06 -29.23
N PHE A 474 -38.81 15.83 -29.05
CA PHE A 474 -39.19 14.64 -29.77
C PHE A 474 -40.68 14.29 -29.57
N LEU A 475 -41.13 14.25 -28.30
CA LEU A 475 -42.53 13.97 -27.96
C LEU A 475 -43.52 14.98 -28.59
N ARG A 476 -43.16 16.27 -28.61
CA ARG A 476 -44.06 17.33 -29.13
C ARG A 476 -44.15 17.33 -30.65
N ASN A 477 -43.05 17.03 -31.35
CA ASN A 477 -43.02 17.12 -32.82
C ASN A 477 -43.32 15.80 -33.52
N ALA A 478 -42.94 14.66 -32.93
CA ALA A 478 -43.15 13.31 -33.54
C ALA A 478 -43.65 12.33 -32.47
N PRO A 479 -44.90 12.51 -31.94
CA PRO A 479 -45.46 11.69 -30.88
C PRO A 479 -45.58 10.21 -31.24
N GLY A 480 -45.90 9.90 -32.49
CA GLY A 480 -46.02 8.54 -33.00
C GLY A 480 -44.68 7.83 -33.01
N THR A 481 -43.60 8.50 -33.48
CA THR A 481 -42.25 7.95 -33.46
C THR A 481 -41.73 7.83 -32.03
N TYR A 482 -42.06 8.77 -31.12
CA TYR A 482 -41.68 8.65 -29.72
C TYR A 482 -42.29 7.41 -29.05
N GLN A 483 -43.59 7.12 -29.34
CA GLN A 483 -44.25 5.91 -28.83
C GLN A 483 -43.63 4.63 -29.42
N HIS A 484 -43.28 4.62 -30.70
CA HIS A 484 -42.52 3.54 -31.32
C HIS A 484 -41.17 3.33 -30.61
N SER A 485 -40.40 4.39 -30.44
CA SER A 485 -39.10 4.33 -29.76
C SER A 485 -39.19 3.79 -28.32
N LEU A 486 -40.28 4.09 -27.58
CA LEU A 486 -40.50 3.50 -26.25
C LEU A 486 -40.75 1.98 -26.32
N GLN A 487 -41.51 1.50 -27.32
CA GLN A 487 -41.76 0.06 -27.50
C GLN A 487 -40.48 -0.66 -27.91
N VAL A 488 -39.73 -0.10 -28.85
CA VAL A 488 -38.43 -0.63 -29.27
C VAL A 488 -37.45 -0.66 -28.08
N ALA A 489 -37.43 0.39 -27.26
CA ALA A 489 -36.58 0.45 -26.05
C ALA A 489 -36.94 -0.66 -25.06
N ASN A 490 -38.22 -0.93 -24.84
CA ASN A 490 -38.66 -2.01 -23.96
C ASN A 490 -38.27 -3.40 -24.49
N LEU A 491 -38.43 -3.63 -25.80
CA LEU A 491 -38.02 -4.87 -26.46
C LEU A 491 -36.51 -5.08 -26.35
N ALA A 492 -35.75 -4.06 -26.71
CA ALA A 492 -34.29 -4.11 -26.76
C ALA A 492 -33.66 -4.24 -25.35
N GLU A 493 -34.18 -3.53 -24.33
CA GLU A 493 -33.67 -3.59 -22.95
C GLU A 493 -33.75 -5.02 -22.38
N GLN A 494 -34.94 -5.65 -22.46
CA GLN A 494 -35.14 -6.98 -21.88
C GLN A 494 -34.28 -8.04 -22.58
N ALA A 495 -34.18 -7.97 -23.90
CA ALA A 495 -33.32 -8.88 -24.65
C ALA A 495 -31.83 -8.64 -24.36
N ALA A 496 -31.40 -7.36 -24.17
CA ALA A 496 -30.06 -7.02 -23.80
C ALA A 496 -29.68 -7.60 -22.42
N GLU A 497 -30.59 -7.55 -21.45
CA GLU A 497 -30.37 -8.13 -20.12
C GLU A 497 -30.14 -9.64 -20.19
N LEU A 498 -30.97 -10.36 -20.98
CA LEU A 498 -30.87 -11.81 -21.11
C LEU A 498 -29.59 -12.29 -21.80
N ILE A 499 -29.08 -11.54 -22.80
CA ILE A 499 -27.83 -11.87 -23.47
C ILE A 499 -26.59 -11.29 -22.74
N GLY A 500 -26.76 -10.57 -21.59
CA GLY A 500 -25.67 -9.93 -20.86
C GLY A 500 -25.03 -8.77 -21.63
N ALA A 501 -25.78 -8.04 -22.47
CA ALA A 501 -25.38 -6.76 -23.04
C ALA A 501 -25.74 -5.60 -22.09
N ASP A 502 -25.33 -4.36 -22.43
CA ASP A 502 -25.67 -3.19 -21.61
C ASP A 502 -27.13 -2.78 -21.81
N ALA A 503 -28.03 -3.29 -20.97
CA ALA A 503 -29.46 -3.07 -21.06
C ALA A 503 -29.84 -1.59 -20.95
N LEU A 504 -29.21 -0.83 -20.03
CA LEU A 504 -29.47 0.61 -19.85
C LEU A 504 -29.05 1.41 -21.10
N LEU A 505 -27.83 1.15 -21.61
CA LEU A 505 -27.34 1.79 -22.82
C LEU A 505 -28.22 1.46 -24.02
N THR A 506 -28.66 0.18 -24.17
CA THR A 506 -29.53 -0.27 -25.24
C THR A 506 -30.87 0.43 -25.17
N ARG A 507 -31.50 0.51 -23.99
CA ARG A 507 -32.76 1.23 -23.80
C ARG A 507 -32.65 2.70 -24.19
N VAL A 508 -31.60 3.39 -23.68
CA VAL A 508 -31.44 4.83 -23.96
C VAL A 508 -31.10 5.08 -25.43
N GLY A 509 -30.23 4.24 -26.02
CA GLY A 509 -29.97 4.29 -27.48
C GLY A 509 -31.25 4.12 -28.30
N ALA A 510 -32.10 3.17 -27.92
CA ALA A 510 -33.39 2.94 -28.57
C ALA A 510 -34.36 4.13 -28.39
N LEU A 511 -34.34 4.84 -27.26
CA LEU A 511 -35.18 6.04 -27.10
C LEU A 511 -34.83 7.17 -28.06
N PHE A 512 -33.58 7.26 -28.50
CA PHE A 512 -33.09 8.35 -29.35
C PHE A 512 -32.81 7.95 -30.79
N HIS A 513 -32.91 6.66 -31.17
CA HIS A 513 -32.46 6.19 -32.48
C HIS A 513 -33.13 6.93 -33.66
N ASP A 514 -34.41 7.27 -33.49
CA ASP A 514 -35.29 7.88 -34.47
C ASP A 514 -35.56 9.37 -34.21
N VAL A 515 -34.81 10.01 -33.31
CA VAL A 515 -35.05 11.42 -32.91
C VAL A 515 -35.01 12.40 -34.08
N GLY A 516 -34.29 12.07 -35.18
CA GLY A 516 -34.21 12.90 -36.38
C GLY A 516 -35.52 13.05 -37.12
N LYS A 517 -36.43 12.09 -36.99
CA LYS A 517 -37.78 12.15 -37.55
C LYS A 517 -38.60 13.35 -37.01
N ALA A 518 -38.22 13.91 -35.85
CA ALA A 518 -38.89 15.07 -35.29
C ALA A 518 -38.66 16.37 -36.07
N LEU A 519 -37.70 16.43 -36.99
CA LEU A 519 -37.52 17.59 -37.87
C LEU A 519 -38.52 17.63 -39.04
N ASN A 520 -38.88 16.45 -39.58
CA ASN A 520 -39.79 16.32 -40.69
C ASN A 520 -40.82 15.21 -40.43
N PRO A 521 -41.68 15.32 -39.39
CA PRO A 521 -42.52 14.21 -38.91
C PRO A 521 -43.57 13.76 -39.93
N SER A 522 -44.04 14.61 -40.84
CA SER A 522 -45.01 14.29 -41.85
C SER A 522 -44.57 13.23 -42.90
N PHE A 523 -43.23 13.05 -43.05
CA PHE A 523 -42.69 12.00 -43.92
C PHE A 523 -42.74 10.60 -43.30
N PHE A 524 -43.15 10.46 -42.04
CA PHE A 524 -43.17 9.19 -41.34
C PHE A 524 -44.59 8.82 -40.94
N ILE A 525 -45.03 7.65 -41.44
CA ILE A 525 -46.45 7.20 -41.39
C ILE A 525 -47.02 7.17 -39.96
N GLU A 526 -46.17 6.89 -38.96
CA GLU A 526 -46.57 6.84 -37.55
C GLU A 526 -46.96 8.22 -36.97
N ASN A 527 -46.62 9.32 -37.66
CA ASN A 527 -46.98 10.68 -37.24
C ASN A 527 -48.05 11.32 -38.14
N GLN A 528 -48.47 10.61 -39.22
CA GLN A 528 -49.51 11.10 -40.12
C GLN A 528 -50.89 10.90 -39.50
N ALA A 529 -51.77 11.89 -39.63
CA ALA A 529 -53.19 11.73 -39.29
C ALA A 529 -53.91 10.88 -40.35
N VAL A 530 -54.98 10.19 -39.97
CA VAL A 530 -55.70 9.22 -40.82
C VAL A 530 -56.19 9.80 -42.18
N GLU A 531 -56.36 11.12 -42.25
CA GLU A 531 -56.85 11.83 -43.46
C GLU A 531 -55.77 12.79 -44.05
N SER A 532 -54.51 12.69 -43.61
CA SER A 532 -53.45 13.55 -44.15
C SER A 532 -52.96 13.12 -45.52
N ILE A 533 -52.60 14.08 -46.38
CA ILE A 533 -51.91 13.81 -47.64
C ILE A 533 -50.52 13.27 -47.34
N ASN A 534 -50.19 12.10 -47.89
CA ASN A 534 -48.87 11.51 -47.72
C ASN A 534 -47.87 12.23 -48.66
N PRO A 535 -46.87 12.94 -48.12
CA PRO A 535 -45.87 13.71 -48.91
C PRO A 535 -45.13 12.82 -49.93
N HIS A 536 -45.03 11.53 -49.69
CA HIS A 536 -44.34 10.60 -50.58
C HIS A 536 -45.05 10.34 -51.90
N ASN A 537 -46.34 10.71 -52.02
CA ASN A 537 -47.11 10.52 -53.24
C ASN A 537 -46.80 11.55 -54.36
N ASP A 538 -46.24 12.71 -53.94
CA ASP A 538 -45.98 13.88 -54.79
C ASP A 538 -44.52 14.07 -55.18
N ILE A 539 -43.64 13.14 -54.79
CA ILE A 539 -42.18 13.24 -55.03
C ILE A 539 -41.67 11.95 -55.68
N GLU A 540 -40.56 12.08 -56.42
CA GLU A 540 -39.88 10.94 -57.02
C GLU A 540 -39.41 9.91 -56.01
N PRO A 541 -39.38 8.61 -56.31
CA PRO A 541 -39.01 7.57 -55.38
C PRO A 541 -37.60 7.75 -54.74
N ALA A 542 -36.66 8.29 -55.50
CA ALA A 542 -35.32 8.57 -55.01
C ALA A 542 -35.33 9.73 -54.01
N GLU A 543 -36.08 10.80 -54.25
CA GLU A 543 -36.26 11.92 -53.32
C GLU A 543 -36.98 11.47 -52.03
N SER A 544 -37.99 10.60 -52.19
CA SER A 544 -38.69 9.98 -51.08
C SER A 544 -37.74 9.15 -50.19
N ALA A 545 -36.86 8.35 -50.81
CA ALA A 545 -35.85 7.59 -50.10
C ALA A 545 -34.83 8.52 -49.37
N ALA A 546 -34.38 9.57 -50.06
CA ALA A 546 -33.45 10.55 -49.44
C ALA A 546 -34.08 11.24 -48.23
N ALA A 547 -35.36 11.64 -48.29
CA ALA A 547 -36.08 12.24 -47.18
C ALA A 547 -36.22 11.29 -45.97
N ILE A 548 -36.44 9.99 -46.24
CA ILE A 548 -36.48 8.96 -45.18
C ILE A 548 -35.08 8.76 -44.58
N ILE A 549 -34.04 8.59 -45.41
CA ILE A 549 -32.67 8.32 -44.96
C ILE A 549 -32.11 9.48 -44.15
N ALA A 550 -32.51 10.73 -44.47
CA ALA A 550 -32.00 11.95 -43.80
C ALA A 550 -32.22 11.95 -42.27
N HIS A 551 -33.25 11.22 -41.73
CA HIS A 551 -33.47 11.19 -40.28
C HIS A 551 -32.25 10.70 -39.48
N VAL A 552 -31.40 9.86 -40.10
CA VAL A 552 -30.19 9.35 -39.46
C VAL A 552 -29.20 10.47 -39.25
N THR A 553 -28.91 11.25 -40.29
CA THR A 553 -27.96 12.41 -40.19
C THR A 553 -28.54 13.53 -39.35
N ASP A 554 -29.82 13.80 -39.48
CA ASP A 554 -30.55 14.80 -38.68
C ASP A 554 -30.58 14.43 -37.20
N GLY A 555 -30.78 13.14 -36.93
CA GLY A 555 -30.75 12.60 -35.57
C GLY A 555 -29.39 12.79 -34.89
N VAL A 556 -28.29 12.54 -35.60
CA VAL A 556 -26.93 12.78 -35.09
C VAL A 556 -26.69 14.28 -34.85
N ALA A 557 -27.19 15.13 -35.73
CA ALA A 557 -27.07 16.59 -35.55
C ALA A 557 -27.82 17.06 -34.29
N LEU A 558 -29.04 16.57 -34.06
CA LEU A 558 -29.84 16.83 -32.86
C LEU A 558 -29.15 16.29 -31.59
N ALA A 559 -28.65 15.06 -31.63
CA ALA A 559 -27.93 14.45 -30.51
C ALA A 559 -26.72 15.30 -30.10
N ARG A 560 -25.92 15.75 -31.05
CA ARG A 560 -24.76 16.62 -30.83
C ARG A 560 -25.13 18.01 -30.32
N LYS A 561 -26.18 18.61 -30.88
CA LYS A 561 -26.72 19.90 -30.44
C LYS A 561 -27.13 19.85 -28.97
N HIS A 562 -27.70 18.76 -28.50
CA HIS A 562 -28.14 18.53 -27.13
C HIS A 562 -27.08 17.85 -26.25
N ARG A 563 -25.84 17.73 -26.76
CA ARG A 563 -24.67 17.15 -26.03
C ARG A 563 -24.90 15.74 -25.50
N LEU A 564 -25.59 14.91 -26.26
CA LEU A 564 -25.73 13.50 -25.93
C LEU A 564 -24.36 12.80 -25.97
N PRO A 565 -24.16 11.73 -25.18
CA PRO A 565 -22.95 10.92 -25.24
C PRO A 565 -22.73 10.38 -26.67
N ARG A 566 -21.48 10.37 -27.12
CA ARG A 566 -21.13 9.89 -28.47
C ARG A 566 -21.62 8.47 -28.78
N ARG A 567 -21.75 7.65 -27.74
CA ARG A 567 -22.27 6.30 -27.89
C ARG A 567 -23.71 6.25 -28.37
N ILE A 568 -24.50 7.31 -28.15
CA ILE A 568 -25.87 7.43 -28.69
C ILE A 568 -25.82 7.72 -30.20
N ASP A 569 -24.83 8.45 -30.70
CA ASP A 569 -24.62 8.63 -32.15
C ASP A 569 -24.50 7.27 -32.87
N ASP A 570 -23.84 6.26 -32.25
CA ASP A 570 -23.71 4.92 -32.81
C ASP A 570 -25.08 4.24 -33.01
N PHE A 571 -25.98 4.39 -32.02
CA PHE A 571 -27.34 3.83 -32.14
C PHE A 571 -28.12 4.49 -33.27
N ILE A 572 -28.04 5.82 -33.42
CA ILE A 572 -28.71 6.56 -34.50
C ILE A 572 -28.12 6.19 -35.85
N LEU A 573 -26.82 6.03 -35.99
CA LEU A 573 -26.16 5.71 -37.25
C LEU A 573 -26.33 4.27 -37.71
N GLU A 574 -26.36 3.32 -36.76
CA GLU A 574 -26.20 1.89 -37.02
C GLU A 574 -27.52 1.13 -37.05
N HIS A 575 -28.67 1.73 -36.59
CA HIS A 575 -29.93 0.98 -36.46
C HIS A 575 -30.52 0.49 -37.78
N HIS A 576 -30.26 1.16 -38.90
CA HIS A 576 -30.59 0.68 -40.22
C HIS A 576 -29.41 0.07 -40.99
N GLY A 577 -28.17 0.22 -40.44
CA GLY A 577 -26.97 -0.30 -41.09
C GLY A 577 -26.84 0.15 -42.55
N THR A 578 -26.66 -0.79 -43.43
CA THR A 578 -26.58 -0.58 -44.90
C THR A 578 -27.77 -1.17 -45.62
N MET A 579 -28.93 -1.26 -44.94
CA MET A 579 -30.16 -1.75 -45.56
C MET A 579 -30.68 -0.79 -46.64
N VAL A 580 -31.61 -1.28 -47.44
CA VAL A 580 -32.23 -0.53 -48.57
C VAL A 580 -33.66 -0.18 -48.19
N THR A 581 -34.09 1.04 -48.51
CA THR A 581 -35.52 1.46 -48.45
C THR A 581 -36.33 0.74 -49.54
N ARG A 582 -36.67 -0.50 -49.27
CA ARG A 582 -37.19 -1.43 -50.27
C ARG A 582 -38.46 -0.95 -50.96
N TYR A 583 -39.35 -0.27 -50.24
CA TYR A 583 -40.59 0.24 -50.81
C TYR A 583 -40.31 1.25 -51.92
N GLN A 584 -39.49 2.25 -51.66
CA GLN A 584 -39.09 3.30 -52.59
C GLN A 584 -38.27 2.73 -53.75
N HIS A 585 -37.35 1.80 -53.46
CA HIS A 585 -36.61 1.12 -54.54
C HIS A 585 -37.51 0.34 -55.46
N ASN A 586 -38.50 -0.42 -54.95
CA ASN A 586 -39.43 -1.16 -55.75
C ASN A 586 -40.35 -0.24 -56.61
N GLN A 587 -40.75 0.92 -56.04
CA GLN A 587 -41.46 1.94 -56.80
C GLN A 587 -40.64 2.48 -57.99
N ALA A 588 -39.34 2.80 -57.73
CA ALA A 588 -38.42 3.25 -58.76
C ALA A 588 -38.22 2.20 -59.86
N VAL A 589 -38.10 0.91 -59.51
CA VAL A 589 -37.99 -0.19 -60.47
C VAL A 589 -39.28 -0.32 -61.30
N GLN A 590 -40.44 -0.17 -60.66
CA GLN A 590 -41.75 -0.19 -61.41
C GLN A 590 -41.83 1.01 -62.35
N ALA A 591 -41.43 2.21 -61.90
CA ALA A 591 -41.41 3.40 -62.76
C ALA A 591 -40.44 3.26 -63.95
N ALA A 592 -39.37 2.50 -63.80
CA ALA A 592 -38.39 2.16 -64.83
C ALA A 592 -38.82 1.03 -65.76
N GLY A 593 -40.13 0.63 -65.70
CA GLY A 593 -40.68 -0.45 -66.51
C GLY A 593 -40.36 -1.86 -66.05
N GLY A 594 -40.04 -2.05 -64.80
CA GLY A 594 -39.67 -3.31 -64.14
C GLY A 594 -38.19 -3.71 -64.29
N ASP A 595 -37.38 -2.86 -64.91
CA ASP A 595 -35.96 -3.12 -65.13
C ASP A 595 -35.11 -2.56 -63.98
N ALA A 596 -34.77 -3.44 -63.05
CA ALA A 596 -33.95 -3.06 -61.90
C ALA A 596 -32.51 -2.57 -62.24
N SER A 597 -32.03 -2.88 -63.46
CA SER A 597 -30.69 -2.45 -63.89
C SER A 597 -30.59 -0.95 -64.18
N LYS A 598 -31.74 -0.29 -64.36
CA LYS A 598 -31.84 1.16 -64.61
C LYS A 598 -31.93 2.01 -63.35
N VAL A 599 -32.01 1.37 -62.21
CA VAL A 599 -32.14 2.05 -60.88
C VAL A 599 -30.88 1.81 -60.06
N ASP A 600 -30.20 2.89 -59.68
CA ASP A 600 -29.06 2.74 -58.78
C ASP A 600 -29.58 2.42 -57.37
N ILE A 601 -29.30 1.23 -56.89
CA ILE A 601 -29.67 0.76 -55.55
C ILE A 601 -29.01 1.60 -54.43
N ASN A 602 -27.91 2.32 -54.71
CA ASN A 602 -27.22 3.14 -53.73
C ASN A 602 -28.03 4.39 -53.35
N ASP A 603 -28.86 4.92 -54.21
CA ASP A 603 -29.78 6.03 -53.92
C ASP A 603 -30.84 5.66 -52.86
N PHE A 604 -31.05 4.38 -52.66
CA PHE A 604 -32.05 3.81 -51.74
C PHE A 604 -31.39 3.16 -50.50
N ARG A 605 -30.08 3.23 -50.38
CA ARG A 605 -29.31 2.55 -49.34
C ARG A 605 -28.97 3.49 -48.21
N TYR A 606 -29.19 3.04 -46.98
CA TYR A 606 -28.69 3.74 -45.79
C TYR A 606 -27.15 3.80 -45.82
N PRO A 607 -26.55 4.93 -45.43
CA PRO A 607 -25.09 5.15 -45.52
C PRO A 607 -24.29 4.27 -44.53
N GLY A 608 -24.96 3.69 -43.54
CA GLY A 608 -24.29 2.92 -42.50
C GLY A 608 -23.65 3.77 -41.43
N PRO A 609 -22.76 3.19 -40.65
CA PRO A 609 -22.18 1.84 -40.78
C PRO A 609 -23.14 0.71 -40.35
N ARG A 610 -22.72 -0.53 -40.63
CA ARG A 610 -23.39 -1.71 -40.03
C ARG A 610 -23.24 -1.70 -38.53
N PRO A 611 -24.14 -2.36 -37.77
CA PRO A 611 -24.00 -2.51 -36.34
C PRO A 611 -22.61 -3.06 -35.93
N ARG A 612 -21.95 -2.40 -34.98
CA ARG A 612 -20.61 -2.75 -34.52
C ARG A 612 -20.58 -3.30 -33.08
N SER A 613 -21.70 -3.25 -32.41
CA SER A 613 -21.86 -3.79 -31.07
C SER A 613 -23.10 -4.67 -30.96
N ARG A 614 -23.14 -5.48 -29.89
CA ARG A 614 -24.33 -6.30 -29.59
C ARG A 614 -25.57 -5.44 -29.36
N GLU A 615 -25.38 -4.29 -28.71
CA GLU A 615 -26.43 -3.33 -28.36
C GLU A 615 -27.04 -2.69 -29.59
N THR A 616 -26.23 -2.24 -30.56
CA THR A 616 -26.75 -1.61 -31.80
C THR A 616 -27.36 -2.63 -32.75
N ALA A 617 -26.81 -3.85 -32.80
CA ALA A 617 -27.40 -4.94 -33.57
C ALA A 617 -28.75 -5.38 -32.97
N LEU A 618 -28.84 -5.41 -31.62
CA LEU A 618 -30.10 -5.71 -30.94
C LEU A 618 -31.14 -4.63 -31.17
N LEU A 619 -30.75 -3.35 -31.22
CA LEU A 619 -31.64 -2.27 -31.60
C LEU A 619 -32.21 -2.47 -33.01
N MET A 620 -31.34 -2.75 -33.99
CA MET A 620 -31.78 -3.03 -35.36
C MET A 620 -32.86 -4.15 -35.44
N LEU A 621 -32.66 -5.23 -34.68
CA LEU A 621 -33.61 -6.33 -34.62
C LEU A 621 -34.93 -5.94 -33.93
N ALA A 622 -34.81 -5.15 -32.82
CA ALA A 622 -35.99 -4.70 -32.08
C ALA A 622 -36.85 -3.72 -32.90
N ASP A 623 -36.20 -2.78 -33.58
CA ASP A 623 -36.83 -1.81 -34.46
C ASP A 623 -37.57 -2.50 -35.63
N GLY A 624 -36.86 -3.36 -36.38
CA GLY A 624 -37.48 -4.11 -37.47
C GLY A 624 -38.60 -5.05 -36.99
N THR A 625 -38.48 -5.62 -35.81
CA THR A 625 -39.52 -6.51 -35.24
C THR A 625 -40.76 -5.71 -34.81
N GLU A 626 -40.59 -4.56 -34.13
CA GLU A 626 -41.71 -3.71 -33.70
C GLU A 626 -42.46 -3.15 -34.91
N ALA A 627 -41.73 -2.63 -35.90
CA ALA A 627 -42.33 -2.09 -37.12
C ALA A 627 -43.17 -3.14 -37.86
N ARG A 628 -42.69 -4.37 -37.97
CA ARG A 628 -43.42 -5.47 -38.57
C ARG A 628 -44.61 -5.93 -37.72
N ALA A 629 -44.44 -6.02 -36.39
CA ALA A 629 -45.53 -6.40 -35.49
C ALA A 629 -46.70 -5.43 -35.58
N ARG A 630 -46.40 -4.14 -35.71
CA ARG A 630 -47.43 -3.10 -35.94
C ARG A 630 -48.11 -3.20 -37.29
N ALA A 631 -47.36 -3.51 -38.35
CA ALA A 631 -47.88 -3.65 -39.72
C ALA A 631 -48.65 -4.96 -39.92
N GLU A 632 -48.10 -6.11 -39.52
CA GLU A 632 -48.63 -7.45 -39.78
C GLU A 632 -49.71 -7.88 -38.76
N ARG A 633 -49.70 -7.31 -37.55
CA ARG A 633 -50.62 -7.60 -36.44
C ARG A 633 -50.81 -9.10 -36.20
N PRO A 634 -49.72 -9.84 -35.87
CA PRO A 634 -49.77 -11.29 -35.71
C PRO A 634 -50.76 -11.67 -34.61
N GLN A 635 -51.60 -12.69 -34.89
CA GLN A 635 -52.73 -13.08 -34.04
C GLN A 635 -52.36 -14.17 -33.02
N ASP A 636 -51.31 -14.93 -33.26
CA ASP A 636 -50.87 -16.03 -32.43
C ASP A 636 -49.35 -16.08 -32.26
N GLU A 637 -48.89 -16.89 -31.31
CA GLU A 637 -47.47 -17.03 -31.00
C GLU A 637 -46.65 -17.55 -32.18
N GLU A 638 -47.22 -18.44 -32.99
CA GLU A 638 -46.54 -19.01 -34.14
C GLU A 638 -46.33 -17.96 -35.25
N ALA A 639 -47.28 -17.06 -35.45
CA ALA A 639 -47.12 -15.92 -36.33
C ALA A 639 -46.08 -14.93 -35.84
N ILE A 640 -46.07 -14.64 -34.53
CA ILE A 640 -45.04 -13.83 -33.91
C ILE A 640 -43.64 -14.46 -34.10
N ARG A 641 -43.49 -15.75 -33.83
CA ARG A 641 -42.23 -16.48 -33.99
C ARG A 641 -41.72 -16.42 -35.43
N ARG A 642 -42.59 -16.71 -36.41
CA ARG A 642 -42.23 -16.62 -37.85
C ARG A 642 -41.78 -15.22 -38.24
N MET A 643 -42.50 -14.19 -37.80
CA MET A 643 -42.17 -12.80 -38.07
C MET A 643 -40.79 -12.41 -37.48
N VAL A 644 -40.52 -12.74 -36.21
CA VAL A 644 -39.25 -12.47 -35.55
C VAL A 644 -38.10 -13.18 -36.25
N LEU A 645 -38.24 -14.49 -36.52
CA LEU A 645 -37.22 -15.27 -37.21
C LEU A 645 -36.94 -14.73 -38.62
N SER A 646 -37.95 -14.36 -39.37
CA SER A 646 -37.76 -13.79 -40.71
C SER A 646 -37.10 -12.42 -40.70
N THR A 647 -37.29 -11.63 -39.63
CA THR A 647 -36.57 -10.35 -39.42
C THR A 647 -35.10 -10.59 -39.18
N ILE A 648 -34.77 -11.55 -38.31
CA ILE A 648 -33.39 -11.93 -38.01
C ILE A 648 -32.68 -12.48 -39.25
N GLU A 649 -33.33 -13.42 -39.96
CA GLU A 649 -32.79 -13.99 -41.19
C GLU A 649 -32.55 -12.93 -42.28
N ALA A 650 -33.45 -11.97 -42.42
CA ALA A 650 -33.31 -10.89 -43.41
C ALA A 650 -32.09 -10.01 -43.12
N ALA A 651 -31.88 -9.65 -41.86
CA ALA A 651 -30.70 -8.88 -41.44
C ALA A 651 -29.39 -9.69 -41.61
N GLN A 652 -29.44 -10.98 -41.27
CA GLN A 652 -28.30 -11.88 -41.41
C GLN A 652 -27.92 -12.10 -42.89
N LYS A 653 -28.87 -12.36 -43.76
CA LYS A 653 -28.65 -12.54 -45.22
C LYS A 653 -28.02 -11.29 -45.85
N GLN A 654 -28.31 -10.10 -45.31
CA GLN A 654 -27.71 -8.84 -45.77
C GLN A 654 -26.38 -8.52 -45.10
N GLY A 655 -25.84 -9.44 -44.31
CA GLY A 655 -24.53 -9.27 -43.65
C GLY A 655 -24.52 -8.16 -42.59
N GLN A 656 -25.66 -7.77 -42.02
CA GLN A 656 -25.70 -6.65 -41.05
C GLN A 656 -25.03 -6.96 -39.71
N PHE A 657 -24.77 -8.24 -39.42
CA PHE A 657 -24.14 -8.68 -38.17
C PHE A 657 -22.64 -9.02 -38.29
N ASP A 658 -22.07 -8.87 -39.51
CA ASP A 658 -20.68 -9.28 -39.78
C ASP A 658 -19.65 -8.56 -38.89
N ASP A 659 -19.98 -7.34 -38.46
CA ASP A 659 -19.11 -6.50 -37.62
C ASP A 659 -19.47 -6.60 -36.12
N THR A 660 -20.40 -7.49 -35.74
CA THR A 660 -20.83 -7.69 -34.34
C THR A 660 -20.29 -8.97 -33.73
N ASN A 661 -20.35 -9.06 -32.38
CA ASN A 661 -20.03 -10.28 -31.65
C ASN A 661 -21.28 -11.05 -31.19
N LEU A 662 -22.41 -10.90 -31.92
CA LEU A 662 -23.60 -11.70 -31.65
C LEU A 662 -23.34 -13.16 -32.02
N THR A 663 -23.68 -14.06 -31.12
CA THR A 663 -23.58 -15.50 -31.34
C THR A 663 -24.95 -16.06 -31.79
N LEU A 664 -24.95 -17.24 -32.41
CA LEU A 664 -26.20 -17.94 -32.73
C LEU A 664 -27.03 -18.22 -31.47
N ARG A 665 -26.39 -18.45 -30.33
CA ARG A 665 -27.07 -18.60 -29.04
C ARG A 665 -27.76 -17.31 -28.62
N ASP A 666 -27.10 -16.15 -28.78
CA ASP A 666 -27.72 -14.86 -28.49
C ASP A 666 -28.95 -14.61 -29.35
N LEU A 667 -28.90 -14.94 -30.66
CA LEU A 667 -30.04 -14.80 -31.57
C LEU A 667 -31.23 -15.66 -31.13
N GLY A 668 -30.99 -16.88 -30.65
CA GLY A 668 -32.03 -17.73 -30.05
C GLY A 668 -32.70 -17.09 -28.84
N ILE A 669 -31.87 -16.57 -27.89
CA ILE A 669 -32.35 -15.88 -26.67
C ILE A 669 -33.15 -14.61 -27.04
N ILE A 670 -32.67 -13.81 -28.00
CA ILE A 670 -33.36 -12.61 -28.51
C ILE A 670 -34.70 -12.98 -29.10
N THR A 671 -34.76 -14.04 -29.88
CA THR A 671 -36.04 -14.54 -30.50
C THR A 671 -37.06 -14.84 -29.41
N ASP A 672 -36.71 -15.63 -28.39
CA ASP A 672 -37.62 -16.01 -27.32
C ASP A 672 -38.02 -14.80 -26.45
N ALA A 673 -37.10 -13.85 -26.20
CA ALA A 673 -37.38 -12.60 -25.50
C ALA A 673 -38.42 -11.76 -26.25
N PHE A 674 -38.22 -11.55 -27.56
CA PHE A 674 -39.15 -10.75 -28.38
C PHE A 674 -40.54 -11.40 -28.46
N ILE A 675 -40.61 -12.72 -28.60
CA ILE A 675 -41.89 -13.44 -28.61
C ILE A 675 -42.64 -13.23 -27.29
N THR A 676 -41.94 -13.39 -26.18
CA THR A 676 -42.52 -13.24 -24.84
C THR A 676 -43.08 -11.82 -24.61
N ILE A 677 -42.36 -10.79 -25.02
CA ILE A 677 -42.75 -9.39 -24.84
C ILE A 677 -43.94 -9.06 -25.77
N LEU A 678 -43.86 -9.44 -27.04
CA LEU A 678 -44.93 -9.16 -28.04
C LEU A 678 -46.21 -9.86 -27.65
N LYS A 679 -46.19 -11.08 -27.13
CA LYS A 679 -47.39 -11.74 -26.56
C LYS A 679 -48.04 -10.90 -25.46
N GLY A 680 -47.26 -10.31 -24.57
CA GLY A 680 -47.76 -9.48 -23.47
C GLY A 680 -48.41 -8.17 -23.96
N THR A 681 -47.92 -7.63 -25.09
CA THR A 681 -48.47 -6.38 -25.67
C THR A 681 -49.68 -6.58 -26.58
N HIS A 682 -49.86 -7.78 -27.16
CA HIS A 682 -50.92 -8.10 -28.09
C HIS A 682 -51.99 -8.99 -27.48
N HIS A 683 -52.30 -8.89 -26.19
CA HIS A 683 -53.43 -9.58 -25.59
C HIS A 683 -54.71 -9.18 -26.30
N PRO A 684 -55.57 -10.16 -26.71
CA PRO A 684 -56.87 -9.86 -27.32
C PRO A 684 -57.68 -9.00 -26.33
N ARG A 685 -58.04 -7.81 -26.74
CA ARG A 685 -58.98 -7.00 -25.97
C ARG A 685 -60.27 -7.76 -25.84
N ILE A 686 -60.84 -7.91 -24.65
CA ILE A 686 -62.20 -8.38 -24.42
C ILE A 686 -63.10 -7.47 -25.26
N ALA A 687 -63.80 -8.06 -26.23
CA ALA A 687 -64.81 -7.31 -26.98
C ALA A 687 -65.88 -6.90 -25.96
N TYR A 688 -65.92 -5.62 -25.64
CA TYR A 688 -67.05 -5.09 -24.88
C TYR A 688 -68.29 -5.31 -25.74
N PRO A 689 -69.44 -5.87 -25.22
CA PRO A 689 -70.64 -5.94 -25.88
C PRO A 689 -71.02 -4.57 -26.47
N LYS A 690 -71.34 -4.50 -27.76
CA LYS A 690 -71.88 -3.26 -28.31
C LYS A 690 -73.18 -2.99 -27.56
N ASP A 691 -73.27 -1.76 -26.97
CA ASP A 691 -74.51 -1.32 -26.35
C ASP A 691 -75.67 -1.56 -27.27
N THR A 692 -76.55 -2.50 -26.92
CA THR A 692 -77.85 -2.65 -27.55
C THR A 692 -78.63 -1.37 -27.17
N PRO A 693 -79.25 -0.63 -28.11
CA PRO A 693 -80.03 0.54 -27.78
C PRO A 693 -81.10 0.14 -26.76
N ALA A 694 -81.14 0.88 -25.64
CA ALA A 694 -82.02 0.66 -24.51
C ALA A 694 -83.48 0.64 -24.99
N GLY A 695 -84.01 -0.60 -25.11
CA GLY A 695 -85.48 -0.83 -25.04
C GLY A 695 -85.83 -0.71 -23.55
N GLU A 696 -86.79 0.12 -23.28
CA GLU A 696 -87.43 0.35 -21.99
C GLU A 696 -87.66 -0.98 -21.24
N ASP A 697 -86.93 -1.21 -20.16
CA ASP A 697 -87.36 -1.98 -19.00
C ASP A 697 -86.61 -1.46 -17.72
N VAL A 698 -87.36 -0.64 -17.01
CA VAL A 698 -86.94 -0.15 -15.66
C VAL A 698 -86.97 -1.32 -14.71
N VAL A 699 -85.87 -1.93 -14.44
CA VAL A 699 -85.70 -2.88 -13.31
C VAL A 699 -85.48 -2.08 -12.04
N THR A 700 -86.53 -1.92 -11.24
CA THR A 700 -86.48 -1.42 -9.86
C THR A 700 -85.66 -2.34 -8.97
N ILE A 701 -84.54 -1.90 -8.45
CA ILE A 701 -83.75 -2.59 -7.42
C ILE A 701 -84.44 -2.38 -6.04
N PRO A 702 -84.77 -3.45 -5.28
CA PRO A 702 -85.27 -3.29 -3.92
C PRO A 702 -84.14 -2.91 -2.95
N ARG A 703 -84.32 -1.79 -2.23
CA ARG A 703 -83.51 -1.45 -1.08
C ARG A 703 -83.74 -2.48 0.03
N LYS A 704 -82.73 -3.20 0.43
CA LYS A 704 -82.69 -3.93 1.71
C LYS A 704 -82.39 -2.94 2.83
N THR A 705 -83.25 -2.92 3.81
CA THR A 705 -83.18 -2.31 5.13
C THR A 705 -82.01 -2.83 5.96
#